data_1c428decfe9f36bb486715cfe1cc46a6
#
_entry.id   1c428decfe9f36bb486715cfe1cc46a6
#
_cell.length_a   1.000
_cell.length_b   1.000
_cell.length_c   1.000
_cell.angle_alpha   90.00
_cell.angle_beta   90.00
_cell.angle_gamma   90.00
#
_symmetry.space_group_name_H-M   'P 1'
#
loop_
_entity.id
_entity.type
_entity.pdbx_description
1 polymer ?
#
loop_
_entity_poly.entity_id
_entity_poly.type
_entity_poly.pdbx_seq_one_letter_code
_entity_poly.pdbx_strand_id
1 'polypeptide(L)'
;MRRAVRLFPLVTLAFAFSVAASDRLVPGKLSTGEMLLPNGRLLTPTGTQTEVAPYPFALALTPDGKRVVVACMGADDQSLHLLDAATGKSLAKEPVKKSWLGLAVSPDGSRVYLAGAGGKNVLVYRLESDRFVPEDPLPLRRDDEPAKLDATPSGLAVTADGKSLWVARLFLNDIVRIDLASRTVAASVPVGVHPYRPVLSPEGSLLAVANWGAASVSLVDAVKGSVVATVKTADHPSALVFSPDGKTLFVAQSNRNLVAAVDVASRTVVRQISVALGPDGPGTPSADALPDGSTPNAVALSPDGKTLFVANADDDAVAVLDVGGDPRAARTKGFVPSGWYPAALALSSDGKTLWVANAKGGWSWSNAVGGPDPTKKGDGKPWKKTRTIPGSVSRIEAPSPKALTALTARAYANRRPGARGAAPVKASAVVPAAPGGASPIKRVVYVIRENRTYDQVLGDLTQGNGDPALVLFGRDVTPNAHALAEEFVLLDNLYCDAEVSADGHNWSMGAYATDFVEKIWPPNYGGKGFDYLFEGNDPNAFPTNGYLWDAAARAGLTLRNYGEFVGVSAEMTPTKLTLETGMEGALKDNTCPFYPGFDLEILDNARVDVFLKEFRGFVKAKEMPRLTIVRLGGDHTAGTKKGERTPRAMVAENDVALGRLVEAISHSPFWKETAIFVIEDDAQNGSDHVDAHRTVGLVISPYTRRAGFVDSTMYSTVSMLRTMELILGLPPLSQHDASATPMTAAFSDAPDPAPFVHRETKIPFYEMNADGAPMQALVGTWDFTKEDAAPDLELNEAVWKSVRGADSEMPAPVNAAFVRVPLVAPRGDKP
;
A
#
# COMPACT_ATOMS: atom_id res chain seq x y z
N MET A 1 71.69 -56.53 3.63
CA MET A 1 70.49 -56.34 2.78
C MET A 1 69.58 -55.30 3.45
N ARG A 2 69.67 -54.04 2.98
CA ARG A 2 68.84 -52.99 3.50
C ARG A 2 67.66 -52.77 2.53
N ARG A 3 66.39 -52.91 2.96
CA ARG A 3 65.21 -52.61 2.22
C ARG A 3 64.86 -51.14 2.35
N ALA A 4 64.87 -50.35 1.26
CA ALA A 4 64.44 -48.99 1.17
C ALA A 4 62.91 -48.96 1.13
N VAL A 5 62.27 -48.19 2.08
CA VAL A 5 60.86 -47.87 2.09
C VAL A 5 60.67 -46.57 1.29
N ARG A 6 59.96 -46.66 0.18
CA ARG A 6 59.52 -45.50 -0.60
C ARG A 6 58.25 -44.92 0.03
N LEU A 7 58.34 -43.73 0.61
CA LEU A 7 57.15 -42.90 0.93
C LEU A 7 56.62 -42.23 -0.36
N PHE A 8 55.36 -42.49 -0.64
CA PHE A 8 54.57 -41.73 -1.62
C PHE A 8 53.90 -40.52 -0.90
N PRO A 9 53.93 -39.33 -1.41
CA PRO A 9 53.15 -38.22 -0.85
C PRO A 9 51.70 -38.34 -1.28
N LEU A 10 50.80 -38.39 -0.28
CA LEU A 10 49.35 -38.23 -0.48
C LEU A 10 49.09 -36.76 -0.84
N VAL A 11 48.77 -36.46 -2.08
CA VAL A 11 48.23 -35.16 -2.48
C VAL A 11 46.74 -35.18 -2.21
N THR A 12 46.32 -34.52 -1.14
CA THR A 12 44.91 -34.23 -0.84
C THR A 12 44.45 -33.14 -1.78
N LEU A 13 43.70 -33.48 -2.85
CA LEU A 13 42.95 -32.52 -3.63
C LEU A 13 41.74 -32.06 -2.79
N ALA A 14 41.83 -30.87 -2.22
CA ALA A 14 40.67 -30.16 -1.69
C ALA A 14 39.84 -29.66 -2.89
N PHE A 15 38.75 -30.36 -3.22
CA PHE A 15 37.71 -29.82 -4.07
C PHE A 15 37.00 -28.72 -3.29
N ALA A 16 37.34 -27.45 -3.54
CA ALA A 16 36.50 -26.34 -3.20
C ALA A 16 35.24 -26.40 -4.09
N PHE A 17 34.17 -26.93 -3.55
CA PHE A 17 32.86 -26.67 -4.16
C PHE A 17 32.58 -25.18 -4.03
N SER A 18 32.82 -24.41 -5.08
CA SER A 18 32.19 -23.12 -5.24
C SER A 18 30.69 -23.41 -5.45
N VAL A 19 29.90 -23.32 -4.38
CA VAL A 19 28.48 -23.13 -4.52
C VAL A 19 28.34 -21.82 -5.28
N ALA A 20 27.91 -21.86 -6.54
CA ALA A 20 27.50 -20.69 -7.26
C ALA A 20 26.47 -20.00 -6.34
N ALA A 21 26.76 -18.78 -5.91
CA ALA A 21 25.80 -17.96 -5.18
C ALA A 21 24.56 -17.91 -6.09
N SER A 22 23.46 -18.48 -5.63
CA SER A 22 22.17 -18.25 -6.26
C SER A 22 21.99 -16.75 -6.24
N ASP A 23 21.73 -16.13 -7.40
CA ASP A 23 21.50 -14.69 -7.48
C ASP A 23 20.44 -14.34 -6.44
N ARG A 24 20.84 -13.54 -5.42
CA ARG A 24 19.95 -13.05 -4.38
C ARG A 24 18.89 -12.18 -5.05
N LEU A 25 17.62 -12.56 -4.90
CA LEU A 25 16.51 -11.76 -5.39
C LEU A 25 16.37 -10.52 -4.50
N VAL A 26 16.44 -9.35 -5.10
CA VAL A 26 16.18 -8.03 -4.47
C VAL A 26 15.33 -7.19 -5.41
N PRO A 27 14.53 -6.25 -4.89
CA PRO A 27 13.74 -5.34 -5.73
C PRO A 27 14.61 -4.63 -6.78
N GLY A 28 14.04 -4.40 -7.95
CA GLY A 28 14.68 -3.72 -9.05
C GLY A 28 14.79 -4.55 -10.33
N LYS A 29 15.62 -4.07 -11.26
CA LYS A 29 15.76 -4.71 -12.56
C LYS A 29 16.59 -5.98 -12.49
N LEU A 30 15.98 -7.09 -12.86
CA LEU A 30 16.66 -8.39 -12.95
C LEU A 30 17.55 -8.46 -14.21
N SER A 31 18.52 -9.38 -14.20
CA SER A 31 19.39 -9.66 -15.36
C SER A 31 18.61 -10.11 -16.60
N THR A 32 17.44 -10.68 -16.41
CA THR A 32 16.48 -11.10 -17.45
C THR A 32 15.67 -9.94 -18.05
N GLY A 33 15.73 -8.75 -17.43
CA GLY A 33 15.11 -7.51 -17.92
C GLY A 33 13.77 -7.17 -17.29
N GLU A 34 13.15 -8.08 -16.54
CA GLU A 34 11.95 -7.81 -15.76
C GLU A 34 12.28 -6.97 -14.52
N MET A 35 11.28 -6.31 -13.94
CA MET A 35 11.38 -5.60 -12.67
C MET A 35 10.81 -6.45 -11.56
N LEU A 36 11.54 -6.62 -10.46
CA LEU A 36 11.06 -7.25 -9.23
C LEU A 36 10.61 -6.16 -8.26
N LEU A 37 9.37 -6.25 -7.81
CA LEU A 37 8.78 -5.33 -6.85
C LEU A 37 9.08 -5.76 -5.40
N PRO A 38 8.98 -4.86 -4.40
CA PRO A 38 9.16 -5.20 -2.98
C PRO A 38 8.23 -6.33 -2.50
N ASN A 39 7.01 -6.40 -3.03
CA ASN A 39 6.04 -7.47 -2.74
C ASN A 39 6.36 -8.83 -3.42
N GLY A 40 7.52 -8.95 -4.05
CA GLY A 40 7.97 -10.17 -4.70
C GLY A 40 7.33 -10.47 -6.06
N ARG A 41 6.52 -9.58 -6.62
CA ARG A 41 5.93 -9.72 -7.96
C ARG A 41 6.88 -9.20 -9.05
N LEU A 42 6.74 -9.71 -10.26
CA LEU A 42 7.43 -9.19 -11.44
C LEU A 42 6.57 -8.17 -12.18
N LEU A 43 7.20 -7.12 -12.65
CA LEU A 43 6.57 -6.12 -13.49
C LEU A 43 7.13 -6.19 -14.92
N THR A 44 6.23 -6.36 -15.89
CA THR A 44 6.59 -6.44 -17.32
C THR A 44 5.60 -5.63 -18.16
N PRO A 45 5.57 -4.30 -18.00
CA PRO A 45 4.54 -3.47 -18.60
C PRO A 45 4.53 -3.57 -20.13
N THR A 46 3.32 -3.69 -20.69
CA THR A 46 3.09 -3.78 -22.13
C THR A 46 3.08 -2.39 -22.75
N GLY A 47 3.56 -2.27 -23.98
CA GLY A 47 3.56 -1.03 -24.75
C GLY A 47 4.68 -0.07 -24.36
N THR A 48 4.52 1.20 -24.78
CA THR A 48 5.48 2.26 -24.45
C THR A 48 5.10 2.92 -23.12
N GLN A 49 6.12 3.20 -22.29
CA GLN A 49 5.93 3.82 -21.00
C GLN A 49 6.38 5.28 -21.05
N THR A 50 5.55 6.18 -20.53
CA THR A 50 5.89 7.59 -20.32
C THR A 50 5.88 7.89 -18.84
N GLU A 51 7.00 8.36 -18.31
CA GLU A 51 7.10 8.77 -16.92
C GLU A 51 6.32 10.06 -16.68
N VAL A 52 5.55 10.09 -15.59
CA VAL A 52 4.81 11.26 -15.10
C VAL A 52 5.06 11.41 -13.59
N ALA A 53 4.46 12.40 -12.97
CA ALA A 53 4.52 12.55 -11.51
C ALA A 53 3.87 11.35 -10.78
N PRO A 54 4.19 11.10 -9.50
CA PRO A 54 3.64 9.99 -8.74
C PRO A 54 2.10 10.01 -8.66
N TYR A 55 1.52 8.82 -8.55
CA TYR A 55 0.07 8.60 -8.37
C TYR A 55 -0.81 9.24 -9.45
N PRO A 56 -0.63 8.91 -10.75
CA PRO A 56 -1.58 9.28 -11.80
C PRO A 56 -2.88 8.48 -11.64
N PHE A 57 -3.85 9.04 -10.93
CA PHE A 57 -5.13 8.40 -10.64
C PHE A 57 -6.25 8.72 -11.63
N ALA A 58 -6.05 9.71 -12.49
CA ALA A 58 -7.02 10.01 -13.53
C ALA A 58 -6.33 10.33 -14.86
N LEU A 59 -6.96 9.89 -15.95
CA LEU A 59 -6.58 10.27 -17.31
C LEU A 59 -7.80 10.42 -18.19
N ALA A 60 -7.72 11.31 -19.20
CA ALA A 60 -8.76 11.53 -20.19
C ALA A 60 -8.13 11.89 -21.55
N LEU A 61 -8.71 11.37 -22.63
CA LEU A 61 -8.40 11.83 -23.98
C LEU A 61 -9.16 13.14 -24.27
N THR A 62 -8.51 14.05 -25.02
CA THR A 62 -9.23 15.19 -25.61
C THR A 62 -10.20 14.67 -26.68
N PRO A 63 -11.36 15.37 -26.93
CA PRO A 63 -12.36 14.91 -27.90
C PRO A 63 -11.83 14.74 -29.33
N ASP A 64 -10.80 15.48 -29.71
CA ASP A 64 -10.11 15.35 -31.00
C ASP A 64 -9.14 14.15 -31.06
N GLY A 65 -8.96 13.43 -29.93
CA GLY A 65 -8.08 12.27 -29.82
C GLY A 65 -6.59 12.55 -29.93
N LYS A 66 -6.17 13.83 -29.92
CA LYS A 66 -4.76 14.20 -30.14
C LYS A 66 -3.92 14.27 -28.89
N ARG A 67 -4.56 14.45 -27.72
CA ARG A 67 -3.87 14.62 -26.43
C ARG A 67 -4.46 13.74 -25.36
N VAL A 68 -3.64 13.39 -24.38
CA VAL A 68 -4.02 12.72 -23.15
C VAL A 68 -3.71 13.64 -21.97
N VAL A 69 -4.72 13.96 -21.19
CA VAL A 69 -4.59 14.70 -19.93
C VAL A 69 -4.46 13.68 -18.81
N VAL A 70 -3.44 13.83 -17.96
CA VAL A 70 -3.19 12.94 -16.81
C VAL A 70 -3.12 13.79 -15.56
N ALA A 71 -3.85 13.40 -14.52
CA ALA A 71 -3.78 14.05 -13.22
C ALA A 71 -3.03 13.17 -12.23
N CYS A 72 -1.92 13.70 -11.72
CA CYS A 72 -1.04 13.07 -10.74
C CYS A 72 -1.26 13.66 -9.36
N MET A 73 -1.38 12.79 -8.34
CA MET A 73 -1.88 13.17 -7.01
C MET A 73 -0.95 12.71 -5.88
N GLY A 74 0.36 12.63 -6.16
CA GLY A 74 1.36 12.31 -5.16
C GLY A 74 1.34 13.29 -3.98
N ALA A 75 1.84 12.88 -2.83
CA ALA A 75 1.87 13.72 -1.64
C ALA A 75 2.62 15.05 -1.90
N ASP A 76 3.80 14.97 -2.51
CA ASP A 76 4.67 16.13 -2.75
C ASP A 76 4.56 16.71 -4.16
N ASP A 77 4.28 15.89 -5.18
CA ASP A 77 4.17 16.33 -6.57
C ASP A 77 2.77 16.08 -7.12
N GLN A 78 1.90 17.09 -7.02
CA GLN A 78 0.60 17.10 -7.68
C GLN A 78 0.68 17.92 -8.95
N SER A 79 0.29 17.34 -10.06
CA SER A 79 0.40 18.02 -11.37
C SER A 79 -0.55 17.44 -12.41
N LEU A 80 -0.92 18.29 -13.37
CA LEU A 80 -1.48 17.87 -14.65
C LEU A 80 -0.36 17.66 -15.67
N HIS A 81 -0.40 16.55 -16.38
CA HIS A 81 0.44 16.30 -17.54
C HIS A 81 -0.38 16.28 -18.79
N LEU A 82 0.19 16.80 -19.87
CA LEU A 82 -0.36 16.72 -21.23
C LEU A 82 0.57 15.86 -22.07
N LEU A 83 0.04 14.79 -22.64
CA LEU A 83 0.81 13.89 -23.51
C LEU A 83 0.26 13.96 -24.94
N ASP A 84 1.15 13.82 -25.91
CA ASP A 84 0.79 13.62 -27.32
C ASP A 84 0.22 12.20 -27.51
N ALA A 85 -0.99 12.10 -28.01
CA ALA A 85 -1.66 10.80 -28.12
C ALA A 85 -1.09 9.89 -29.21
N ALA A 86 -0.38 10.41 -30.21
CA ALA A 86 0.23 9.58 -31.23
C ALA A 86 1.53 8.93 -30.75
N THR A 87 2.32 9.66 -29.98
CA THR A 87 3.68 9.26 -29.56
C THR A 87 3.83 8.92 -28.10
N GLY A 88 2.91 9.37 -27.24
CA GLY A 88 3.03 9.28 -25.77
C GLY A 88 3.98 10.30 -25.16
N LYS A 89 4.60 11.19 -25.94
CA LYS A 89 5.55 12.16 -25.39
C LYS A 89 4.88 13.21 -24.52
N SER A 90 5.54 13.60 -23.45
CA SER A 90 5.10 14.72 -22.60
C SER A 90 5.22 16.03 -23.37
N LEU A 91 4.12 16.79 -23.42
CA LEU A 91 4.02 18.12 -24.00
C LEU A 91 4.09 19.21 -22.93
N ALA A 92 3.41 19.02 -21.80
CA ALA A 92 3.38 19.97 -20.70
C ALA A 92 3.23 19.29 -19.34
N LYS A 93 3.70 19.97 -18.31
CA LYS A 93 3.44 19.68 -16.90
C LYS A 93 3.02 20.98 -16.22
N GLU A 94 1.88 20.96 -15.52
CA GLU A 94 1.34 22.08 -14.76
C GLU A 94 1.20 21.67 -13.31
N PRO A 95 1.92 22.29 -12.36
CA PRO A 95 1.77 22.05 -10.93
C PRO A 95 0.35 22.40 -10.45
N VAL A 96 -0.21 21.54 -9.61
CA VAL A 96 -1.56 21.71 -9.05
C VAL A 96 -1.47 21.66 -7.52
N LYS A 97 -2.33 22.45 -6.87
CA LYS A 97 -2.45 22.41 -5.41
C LYS A 97 -3.78 21.76 -5.02
N LYS A 98 -3.72 20.77 -4.12
CA LYS A 98 -4.90 20.14 -3.53
C LYS A 98 -5.86 19.54 -4.57
N SER A 99 -5.36 18.69 -5.46
CA SER A 99 -6.19 17.93 -6.41
C SER A 99 -6.51 16.53 -5.92
N TRP A 100 -7.62 15.97 -6.45
CA TRP A 100 -8.00 14.58 -6.25
C TRP A 100 -8.73 14.03 -7.49
N LEU A 101 -9.04 12.80 -7.54
CA LEU A 101 -9.49 11.84 -8.56
C LEU A 101 -10.34 12.33 -9.76
N GLY A 102 -11.22 13.31 -9.58
CA GLY A 102 -12.13 13.73 -10.63
C GLY A 102 -11.43 14.52 -11.73
N LEU A 103 -11.51 14.03 -12.97
CA LEU A 103 -10.99 14.68 -14.17
C LEU A 103 -12.02 14.59 -15.28
N ALA A 104 -12.30 15.72 -15.95
CA ALA A 104 -13.14 15.77 -17.14
C ALA A 104 -12.59 16.80 -18.13
N VAL A 105 -12.76 16.53 -19.43
CA VAL A 105 -12.44 17.47 -20.51
C VAL A 105 -13.75 17.95 -21.13
N SER A 106 -13.87 19.26 -21.42
CA SER A 106 -15.07 19.79 -22.10
C SER A 106 -15.27 19.18 -23.46
N PRO A 107 -16.53 19.08 -23.97
CA PRO A 107 -16.80 18.46 -25.27
C PRO A 107 -16.11 19.13 -26.44
N ASP A 108 -15.80 20.41 -26.33
CA ASP A 108 -15.05 21.18 -27.34
C ASP A 108 -13.52 21.07 -27.19
N GLY A 109 -13.07 20.34 -26.15
CA GLY A 109 -11.64 20.15 -25.83
C GLY A 109 -10.93 21.37 -25.27
N SER A 110 -11.65 22.48 -25.05
CA SER A 110 -11.03 23.76 -24.63
C SER A 110 -10.74 23.87 -23.15
N ARG A 111 -11.39 23.05 -22.30
CA ARG A 111 -11.24 23.11 -20.85
C ARG A 111 -11.03 21.74 -20.21
N VAL A 112 -10.27 21.76 -19.14
CA VAL A 112 -10.04 20.61 -18.23
C VAL A 112 -10.59 20.99 -16.87
N TYR A 113 -11.44 20.15 -16.31
CA TYR A 113 -12.00 20.25 -14.97
C TYR A 113 -11.36 19.22 -14.09
N LEU A 114 -10.87 19.62 -12.90
CA LEU A 114 -10.17 18.75 -11.96
C LEU A 114 -10.74 18.95 -10.54
N ALA A 115 -11.03 17.85 -9.86
CA ALA A 115 -11.50 17.90 -8.47
C ALA A 115 -10.41 18.50 -7.54
N GLY A 116 -10.77 19.49 -6.75
CA GLY A 116 -9.85 20.31 -5.97
C GLY A 116 -9.68 19.85 -4.50
N ALA A 117 -9.82 18.56 -4.21
CA ALA A 117 -9.59 17.94 -2.90
C ALA A 117 -10.04 18.84 -1.71
N GLY A 118 -9.16 19.05 -0.74
CA GLY A 118 -9.40 19.96 0.40
C GLY A 118 -9.55 21.45 0.05
N GLY A 119 -9.43 21.84 -1.23
CA GLY A 119 -9.85 23.14 -1.73
C GLY A 119 -11.37 23.30 -1.83
N LYS A 120 -12.09 22.14 -1.78
CA LYS A 120 -13.57 22.08 -1.82
C LYS A 120 -14.18 22.84 -3.00
N ASN A 121 -13.52 22.72 -4.17
CA ASN A 121 -13.89 23.36 -5.42
C ASN A 121 -13.55 22.48 -6.62
N VAL A 122 -13.89 22.90 -7.82
CA VAL A 122 -13.39 22.30 -9.07
C VAL A 122 -12.41 23.28 -9.70
N LEU A 123 -11.17 22.85 -9.88
CA LEU A 123 -10.15 23.59 -10.59
C LEU A 123 -10.44 23.56 -12.07
N VAL A 124 -10.26 24.70 -12.77
CA VAL A 124 -10.52 24.83 -14.19
C VAL A 124 -9.26 25.29 -14.91
N TYR A 125 -8.92 24.60 -15.97
CA TYR A 125 -7.79 24.96 -16.83
C TYR A 125 -8.26 25.07 -18.27
N ARG A 126 -7.94 26.17 -18.93
CA ARG A 126 -8.08 26.29 -20.37
C ARG A 126 -6.89 25.61 -21.06
N LEU A 127 -7.18 24.81 -22.06
CA LEU A 127 -6.14 24.13 -22.85
C LEU A 127 -5.81 24.98 -24.09
N GLU A 128 -4.64 25.62 -24.08
CA GLU A 128 -4.15 26.45 -25.16
C GLU A 128 -2.95 25.76 -25.83
N SER A 129 -3.14 25.27 -27.03
CA SER A 129 -2.11 24.50 -27.74
C SER A 129 -1.58 23.37 -26.86
N ASP A 130 -0.38 23.48 -26.32
CA ASP A 130 0.27 22.45 -25.52
C ASP A 130 0.54 22.93 -24.08
N ARG A 131 -0.34 23.75 -23.50
CA ARG A 131 -0.21 24.25 -22.13
C ARG A 131 -1.55 24.36 -21.42
N PHE A 132 -1.54 24.25 -20.12
CA PHE A 132 -2.65 24.54 -19.24
C PHE A 132 -2.60 26.00 -18.77
N VAL A 133 -3.72 26.70 -18.87
CA VAL A 133 -3.88 28.07 -18.36
C VAL A 133 -4.95 28.03 -17.28
N PRO A 134 -4.62 28.29 -16.00
CA PRO A 134 -5.59 28.25 -14.92
C PRO A 134 -6.66 29.33 -15.09
N GLU A 135 -7.91 28.97 -14.81
CA GLU A 135 -9.06 29.87 -14.68
C GLU A 135 -9.57 29.86 -13.24
N ASP A 136 -10.47 30.77 -12.87
CA ASP A 136 -11.10 30.76 -11.55
C ASP A 136 -11.76 29.41 -11.29
N PRO A 137 -11.66 28.86 -10.07
CA PRO A 137 -12.28 27.59 -9.71
C PRO A 137 -13.80 27.71 -9.63
N LEU A 138 -14.52 26.59 -9.84
CA LEU A 138 -15.97 26.51 -9.65
C LEU A 138 -16.31 26.17 -8.21
N PRO A 139 -17.26 26.86 -7.59
CA PRO A 139 -17.70 26.55 -6.22
C PRO A 139 -18.49 25.24 -6.20
N LEU A 140 -18.39 24.52 -5.08
CA LEU A 140 -19.17 23.29 -4.81
C LEU A 140 -20.23 23.48 -3.74
N ARG A 141 -20.28 24.66 -3.16
CA ARG A 141 -21.22 25.06 -2.11
C ARG A 141 -22.21 26.07 -2.69
N ARG A 142 -23.49 25.94 -2.31
CA ARG A 142 -24.49 26.95 -2.56
C ARG A 142 -24.38 28.05 -1.51
N ASP A 143 -24.92 29.21 -1.82
CA ASP A 143 -24.89 30.37 -0.91
C ASP A 143 -25.66 30.14 0.40
N ASP A 144 -26.69 29.25 0.37
CA ASP A 144 -27.50 28.85 1.54
C ASP A 144 -26.89 27.73 2.38
N GLU A 145 -25.76 27.12 1.95
CA GLU A 145 -25.11 26.06 2.70
C GLU A 145 -24.05 26.61 3.71
N PRO A 146 -23.84 25.94 4.86
CA PRO A 146 -22.88 26.39 5.88
C PRO A 146 -21.46 26.55 5.31
N ALA A 147 -20.74 27.59 5.75
CA ALA A 147 -19.39 27.89 5.26
C ALA A 147 -18.35 26.78 5.56
N LYS A 148 -18.55 26.01 6.63
CA LYS A 148 -17.65 24.92 7.07
C LYS A 148 -18.04 23.53 6.51
N LEU A 149 -18.98 23.48 5.53
CA LEU A 149 -19.44 22.23 4.95
C LEU A 149 -18.29 21.51 4.24
N ASP A 150 -18.16 20.20 4.46
CA ASP A 150 -17.16 19.41 3.76
C ASP A 150 -17.64 19.00 2.36
N ALA A 151 -17.45 19.89 1.40
CA ALA A 151 -17.79 19.71 0.01
C ALA A 151 -16.66 19.10 -0.82
N THR A 152 -15.88 18.17 -0.24
CA THR A 152 -14.77 17.51 -0.95
C THR A 152 -15.26 16.80 -2.22
N PRO A 153 -14.78 17.24 -3.41
CA PRO A 153 -15.20 16.62 -4.67
C PRO A 153 -14.48 15.30 -4.91
N SER A 154 -15.19 14.34 -5.50
CA SER A 154 -14.61 13.10 -6.01
C SER A 154 -14.67 13.05 -7.55
N GLY A 155 -15.64 12.40 -8.15
CA GLY A 155 -15.78 12.28 -9.60
C GLY A 155 -16.51 13.44 -10.26
N LEU A 156 -16.23 13.65 -11.55
CA LEU A 156 -16.81 14.69 -12.41
C LEU A 156 -17.41 14.10 -13.68
N ALA A 157 -18.54 14.67 -14.16
CA ALA A 157 -19.11 14.36 -15.46
C ALA A 157 -19.65 15.63 -16.14
N VAL A 158 -19.10 16.01 -17.28
CA VAL A 158 -19.56 17.15 -18.08
C VAL A 158 -20.65 16.68 -19.05
N THR A 159 -21.71 17.48 -19.22
CA THR A 159 -22.78 17.18 -20.19
C THR A 159 -22.29 17.34 -21.63
N ALA A 160 -22.86 16.56 -22.57
CA ALA A 160 -22.45 16.57 -23.97
C ALA A 160 -22.60 17.94 -24.66
N ASP A 161 -23.52 18.76 -24.18
CA ASP A 161 -23.71 20.15 -24.67
C ASP A 161 -22.73 21.16 -24.03
N GLY A 162 -21.89 20.72 -23.11
CA GLY A 162 -20.90 21.54 -22.42
C GLY A 162 -21.49 22.58 -21.46
N LYS A 163 -22.80 22.51 -21.11
CA LYS A 163 -23.44 23.53 -20.28
C LYS A 163 -23.44 23.24 -18.79
N SER A 164 -23.33 21.98 -18.41
CA SER A 164 -23.36 21.60 -16.99
C SER A 164 -22.23 20.62 -16.64
N LEU A 165 -21.81 20.70 -15.38
CA LEU A 165 -20.87 19.77 -14.76
C LEU A 165 -21.51 19.13 -13.54
N TRP A 166 -21.63 17.82 -13.54
CA TRP A 166 -22.02 17.05 -12.36
C TRP A 166 -20.79 16.71 -11.53
N VAL A 167 -20.88 16.90 -10.21
CA VAL A 167 -19.78 16.68 -9.27
C VAL A 167 -20.30 15.91 -8.07
N ALA A 168 -19.68 14.81 -7.75
CA ALA A 168 -19.95 14.08 -6.51
C ALA A 168 -19.24 14.74 -5.33
N ARG A 169 -19.96 14.99 -4.22
CA ARG A 169 -19.42 15.51 -2.95
C ARG A 169 -19.31 14.34 -1.95
N LEU A 170 -18.10 13.82 -1.78
CA LEU A 170 -17.82 12.53 -1.13
C LEU A 170 -18.49 12.41 0.24
N PHE A 171 -18.21 13.34 1.16
CA PHE A 171 -18.66 13.26 2.55
C PHE A 171 -20.05 13.85 2.79
N LEU A 172 -20.68 14.42 1.77
CA LEU A 172 -22.05 14.97 1.85
C LEU A 172 -23.10 13.97 1.33
N ASN A 173 -22.66 12.86 0.73
CA ASN A 173 -23.54 11.83 0.20
C ASN A 173 -24.53 12.39 -0.85
N ASP A 174 -24.06 13.34 -1.66
CA ASP A 174 -24.85 13.93 -2.74
C ASP A 174 -24.00 14.22 -3.98
N ILE A 175 -24.70 14.59 -5.05
CA ILE A 175 -24.08 15.14 -6.26
C ILE A 175 -24.66 16.52 -6.53
N VAL A 176 -23.84 17.42 -7.02
CA VAL A 176 -24.27 18.75 -7.44
C VAL A 176 -24.13 18.93 -8.94
N ARG A 177 -25.07 19.69 -9.53
CA ARG A 177 -25.00 20.17 -10.90
C ARG A 177 -24.59 21.64 -10.92
N ILE A 178 -23.46 21.93 -11.56
CA ILE A 178 -22.97 23.28 -11.77
C ILE A 178 -23.39 23.74 -13.15
N ASP A 179 -24.02 24.92 -13.27
CA ASP A 179 -24.22 25.61 -14.52
C ASP A 179 -22.91 26.32 -14.90
N LEU A 180 -22.33 25.95 -16.03
CA LEU A 180 -20.99 26.40 -16.45
C LEU A 180 -20.99 27.83 -16.98
N ALA A 181 -22.15 28.38 -17.38
CA ALA A 181 -22.27 29.76 -17.83
C ALA A 181 -22.34 30.74 -16.66
N SER A 182 -23.19 30.48 -15.66
CA SER A 182 -23.28 31.27 -14.44
C SER A 182 -22.21 30.95 -13.41
N ARG A 183 -21.55 29.78 -13.56
CA ARG A 183 -20.53 29.23 -12.63
C ARG A 183 -21.07 29.01 -11.20
N THR A 184 -22.32 28.60 -11.06
CA THR A 184 -23.01 28.40 -9.79
C THR A 184 -23.58 26.99 -9.69
N VAL A 185 -23.78 26.51 -8.46
CA VAL A 185 -24.46 25.24 -8.18
C VAL A 185 -25.95 25.42 -8.42
N ALA A 186 -26.46 24.76 -9.46
CA ALA A 186 -27.87 24.84 -9.90
C ALA A 186 -28.78 23.83 -9.24
N ALA A 187 -28.23 22.68 -8.79
CA ALA A 187 -29.00 21.62 -8.12
C ALA A 187 -28.10 20.77 -7.21
N SER A 188 -28.68 20.18 -6.17
CA SER A 188 -28.07 19.13 -5.33
C SER A 188 -29.06 17.96 -5.24
N VAL A 189 -28.52 16.73 -5.37
CA VAL A 189 -29.30 15.49 -5.38
C VAL A 189 -28.69 14.52 -4.38
N PRO A 190 -29.36 14.19 -3.27
CA PRO A 190 -28.89 13.15 -2.35
C PRO A 190 -28.79 11.80 -3.04
N VAL A 191 -27.71 11.05 -2.79
CA VAL A 191 -27.43 9.72 -3.34
C VAL A 191 -26.99 8.77 -2.21
N GLY A 192 -26.33 7.66 -2.52
CA GLY A 192 -25.79 6.76 -1.50
C GLY A 192 -24.52 7.29 -0.83
N VAL A 193 -24.02 6.54 0.17
CA VAL A 193 -22.85 6.91 0.98
C VAL A 193 -21.59 6.96 0.11
N HIS A 194 -20.79 7.99 0.31
CA HIS A 194 -19.53 8.25 -0.38
C HIS A 194 -19.66 8.15 -1.92
N PRO A 195 -20.46 9.02 -2.56
CA PRO A 195 -20.56 9.04 -4.01
C PRO A 195 -19.19 9.34 -4.63
N TYR A 196 -18.77 8.45 -5.53
CA TYR A 196 -17.39 8.46 -6.00
C TYR A 196 -17.29 8.90 -7.46
N ARG A 197 -17.98 8.25 -8.39
CA ARG A 197 -17.87 8.51 -9.82
C ARG A 197 -19.24 8.64 -10.48
N PRO A 198 -19.58 9.83 -11.00
CA PRO A 198 -20.75 10.01 -11.85
C PRO A 198 -20.38 9.72 -13.31
N VAL A 199 -21.28 9.09 -14.07
CA VAL A 199 -21.15 8.85 -15.52
C VAL A 199 -22.50 9.06 -16.20
N LEU A 200 -22.56 9.87 -17.25
CA LEU A 200 -23.76 10.09 -18.05
C LEU A 200 -23.99 8.94 -19.04
N SER A 201 -25.25 8.58 -19.27
CA SER A 201 -25.65 7.70 -20.36
C SER A 201 -25.36 8.36 -21.72
N PRO A 202 -25.23 7.58 -22.80
CA PRO A 202 -24.89 8.14 -24.11
C PRO A 202 -25.85 9.23 -24.60
N GLU A 203 -27.14 9.10 -24.29
CA GLU A 203 -28.18 10.10 -24.60
C GLU A 203 -28.24 11.26 -23.60
N GLY A 204 -27.47 11.20 -22.48
CA GLY A 204 -27.37 12.26 -21.49
C GLY A 204 -28.57 12.42 -20.55
N SER A 205 -29.59 11.55 -20.65
CA SER A 205 -30.81 11.63 -19.83
C SER A 205 -30.66 10.98 -18.46
N LEU A 206 -29.77 10.02 -18.32
CA LEU A 206 -29.51 9.28 -17.08
C LEU A 206 -28.06 9.52 -16.60
N LEU A 207 -27.90 9.73 -15.30
CA LEU A 207 -26.60 9.79 -14.64
C LEU A 207 -26.50 8.61 -13.66
N ALA A 208 -25.51 7.75 -13.84
CA ALA A 208 -25.17 6.71 -12.89
C ALA A 208 -24.08 7.22 -11.92
N VAL A 209 -24.24 6.99 -10.62
CA VAL A 209 -23.32 7.41 -9.57
C VAL A 209 -22.90 6.20 -8.75
N ALA A 210 -21.63 5.85 -8.76
CA ALA A 210 -21.07 4.84 -7.86
C ALA A 210 -21.10 5.38 -6.43
N ASN A 211 -21.75 4.67 -5.51
CA ASN A 211 -21.76 4.99 -4.09
C ASN A 211 -20.75 4.06 -3.41
N TRP A 212 -19.54 4.53 -3.29
CA TRP A 212 -18.38 3.74 -2.86
C TRP A 212 -18.59 3.06 -1.51
N GLY A 213 -19.15 3.84 -0.55
CA GLY A 213 -19.44 3.36 0.81
C GLY A 213 -20.78 2.66 1.01
N ALA A 214 -21.59 2.46 -0.04
CA ALA A 214 -22.95 1.91 0.13
C ALA A 214 -23.21 0.64 -0.69
N ALA A 215 -22.21 0.02 -1.30
CA ALA A 215 -22.35 -1.15 -2.16
C ALA A 215 -23.52 -1.00 -3.15
N SER A 216 -23.64 0.16 -3.79
CA SER A 216 -24.74 0.49 -4.69
C SER A 216 -24.38 1.50 -5.75
N VAL A 217 -25.21 1.57 -6.79
CA VAL A 217 -25.20 2.63 -7.80
C VAL A 217 -26.51 3.38 -7.78
N SER A 218 -26.49 4.71 -7.63
CA SER A 218 -27.64 5.57 -7.81
C SER A 218 -27.85 5.91 -9.29
N LEU A 219 -29.07 5.69 -9.81
CA LEU A 219 -29.49 6.14 -11.14
C LEU A 219 -30.30 7.43 -10.96
N VAL A 220 -29.84 8.52 -11.59
CA VAL A 220 -30.41 9.87 -11.44
C VAL A 220 -30.93 10.33 -12.80
N ASP A 221 -32.18 10.83 -12.87
CA ASP A 221 -32.68 11.56 -14.00
C ASP A 221 -31.88 12.88 -14.11
N ALA A 222 -31.01 12.96 -15.10
CA ALA A 222 -30.07 14.09 -15.24
C ALA A 222 -30.77 15.42 -15.62
N VAL A 223 -32.00 15.35 -16.14
CA VAL A 223 -32.81 16.52 -16.50
C VAL A 223 -33.57 17.03 -15.28
N LYS A 224 -34.28 16.13 -14.57
CA LYS A 224 -35.10 16.49 -13.40
C LYS A 224 -34.28 16.69 -12.14
N GLY A 225 -33.06 16.11 -12.05
CA GLY A 225 -32.26 16.15 -10.85
C GLY A 225 -32.85 15.33 -9.70
N SER A 226 -33.28 14.11 -9.98
CA SER A 226 -33.87 13.22 -8.96
C SER A 226 -33.44 11.77 -9.14
N VAL A 227 -33.20 11.05 -8.03
CA VAL A 227 -32.89 9.62 -8.05
C VAL A 227 -34.10 8.83 -8.53
N VAL A 228 -33.92 8.02 -9.57
CA VAL A 228 -34.96 7.16 -10.13
C VAL A 228 -34.85 5.71 -9.70
N ALA A 229 -33.65 5.30 -9.24
CA ALA A 229 -33.41 3.98 -8.65
C ALA A 229 -32.08 3.94 -7.91
N THR A 230 -31.95 2.99 -6.98
CA THR A 230 -30.68 2.57 -6.39
C THR A 230 -30.50 1.08 -6.66
N VAL A 231 -29.44 0.73 -7.38
CA VAL A 231 -29.11 -0.65 -7.76
C VAL A 231 -28.08 -1.19 -6.78
N LYS A 232 -28.40 -2.29 -6.10
CA LYS A 232 -27.42 -2.98 -5.22
C LYS A 232 -26.32 -3.62 -6.06
N THR A 233 -25.09 -3.48 -5.61
CA THR A 233 -23.88 -4.10 -6.16
C THR A 233 -23.16 -4.91 -5.09
N ALA A 234 -21.98 -5.43 -5.38
CA ALA A 234 -21.04 -5.84 -4.34
C ALA A 234 -20.23 -4.63 -3.86
N ASP A 235 -19.34 -4.85 -2.90
CA ASP A 235 -18.65 -3.80 -2.15
C ASP A 235 -17.79 -2.90 -3.05
N HIS A 236 -17.77 -1.64 -2.71
CA HIS A 236 -16.94 -0.57 -3.28
C HIS A 236 -17.07 -0.44 -4.81
N PRO A 237 -18.26 -0.11 -5.35
CA PRO A 237 -18.39 0.25 -6.75
C PRO A 237 -17.56 1.52 -7.01
N SER A 238 -16.57 1.43 -7.91
CA SER A 238 -15.55 2.48 -8.10
C SER A 238 -15.57 3.08 -9.51
N ALA A 239 -15.78 2.28 -10.54
CA ALA A 239 -15.77 2.74 -11.93
C ALA A 239 -16.99 2.25 -12.70
N LEU A 240 -17.50 3.11 -13.57
CA LEU A 240 -18.74 2.89 -14.32
C LEU A 240 -18.53 3.18 -15.82
N VAL A 241 -19.19 2.43 -16.68
CA VAL A 241 -19.34 2.75 -18.11
C VAL A 241 -20.63 2.20 -18.67
N PHE A 242 -21.37 3.02 -19.41
CA PHE A 242 -22.56 2.56 -20.16
C PHE A 242 -22.14 1.89 -21.47
N SER A 243 -22.89 0.90 -21.93
CA SER A 243 -22.83 0.42 -23.31
C SER A 243 -23.24 1.55 -24.28
N PRO A 244 -22.76 1.53 -25.55
CA PRO A 244 -23.07 2.59 -26.53
C PRO A 244 -24.57 2.77 -26.78
N ASP A 245 -25.40 1.73 -26.59
CA ASP A 245 -26.86 1.79 -26.70
C ASP A 245 -27.59 2.18 -25.41
N GLY A 246 -26.82 2.46 -24.31
CA GLY A 246 -27.35 2.86 -23.01
C GLY A 246 -28.07 1.77 -22.21
N LYS A 247 -28.14 0.53 -22.73
CA LYS A 247 -28.94 -0.53 -22.09
C LYS A 247 -28.23 -1.27 -20.99
N THR A 248 -26.92 -1.33 -21.00
CA THR A 248 -26.10 -2.00 -19.98
C THR A 248 -25.17 -1.00 -19.32
N LEU A 249 -25.07 -1.07 -18.00
CA LEU A 249 -24.07 -0.35 -17.21
C LEU A 249 -23.10 -1.37 -16.63
N PHE A 250 -21.81 -1.25 -16.92
CA PHE A 250 -20.75 -2.04 -16.30
C PHE A 250 -20.21 -1.29 -15.09
N VAL A 251 -20.03 -2.03 -13.97
CA VAL A 251 -19.63 -1.47 -12.68
C VAL A 251 -18.48 -2.29 -12.10
N ALA A 252 -17.29 -1.70 -12.01
CA ALA A 252 -16.17 -2.30 -11.28
C ALA A 252 -16.41 -2.20 -9.76
N GLN A 253 -16.14 -3.28 -9.03
CA GLN A 253 -16.39 -3.44 -7.60
C GLN A 253 -15.05 -3.71 -6.91
N SER A 254 -14.36 -2.64 -6.44
CA SER A 254 -12.92 -2.69 -6.16
C SER A 254 -12.52 -3.58 -4.98
N ASN A 255 -13.40 -3.80 -3.98
CA ASN A 255 -13.11 -4.73 -2.89
C ASN A 255 -13.51 -6.19 -3.23
N ARG A 256 -14.03 -6.42 -4.43
CA ARG A 256 -14.31 -7.76 -4.94
C ARG A 256 -13.59 -7.92 -6.28
N ASN A 257 -13.25 -9.12 -6.64
CA ASN A 257 -12.65 -9.40 -7.94
C ASN A 257 -13.71 -9.42 -9.07
N LEU A 258 -14.63 -8.44 -9.07
CA LEU A 258 -15.86 -8.51 -9.88
C LEU A 258 -16.13 -7.25 -10.68
N VAL A 259 -16.77 -7.44 -11.84
CA VAL A 259 -17.48 -6.40 -12.58
C VAL A 259 -18.95 -6.81 -12.72
N ALA A 260 -19.86 -5.94 -12.26
CA ALA A 260 -21.29 -6.17 -12.46
C ALA A 260 -21.73 -5.65 -13.83
N ALA A 261 -22.55 -6.42 -14.54
CA ALA A 261 -23.36 -5.93 -15.66
C ALA A 261 -24.79 -5.67 -15.15
N VAL A 262 -25.20 -4.41 -15.21
CA VAL A 262 -26.52 -3.94 -14.79
C VAL A 262 -27.37 -3.72 -16.02
N ASP A 263 -28.54 -4.34 -16.09
CA ASP A 263 -29.56 -4.00 -17.07
C ASP A 263 -30.27 -2.70 -16.63
N VAL A 264 -30.15 -1.67 -17.46
CA VAL A 264 -30.62 -0.31 -17.13
C VAL A 264 -32.14 -0.24 -17.08
N ALA A 265 -32.84 -1.01 -17.89
CA ALA A 265 -34.31 -1.02 -17.96
C ALA A 265 -34.93 -1.68 -16.73
N SER A 266 -34.46 -2.87 -16.36
CA SER A 266 -34.91 -3.57 -15.15
C SER A 266 -34.25 -3.05 -13.87
N ARG A 267 -33.15 -2.28 -13.96
CA ARG A 267 -32.41 -1.73 -12.82
C ARG A 267 -31.86 -2.81 -11.89
N THR A 268 -31.40 -3.90 -12.48
CA THR A 268 -30.88 -5.06 -11.72
C THR A 268 -29.52 -5.50 -12.26
N VAL A 269 -28.69 -6.06 -11.38
CA VAL A 269 -27.47 -6.78 -11.79
C VAL A 269 -27.89 -8.08 -12.45
N VAL A 270 -27.57 -8.26 -13.72
CA VAL A 270 -27.88 -9.47 -14.51
C VAL A 270 -26.70 -10.43 -14.61
N ARG A 271 -25.50 -9.98 -14.30
CA ARG A 271 -24.27 -10.79 -14.29
C ARG A 271 -23.23 -10.20 -13.36
N GLN A 272 -22.56 -11.05 -12.60
CA GLN A 272 -21.25 -10.77 -11.98
C GLN A 272 -20.17 -11.46 -12.79
N ILE A 273 -19.16 -10.72 -13.23
CA ILE A 273 -18.08 -11.18 -14.09
C ILE A 273 -16.81 -11.17 -13.27
N SER A 274 -16.19 -12.34 -13.06
CA SER A 274 -14.88 -12.41 -12.39
C SER A 274 -13.80 -11.81 -13.26
N VAL A 275 -13.00 -10.92 -12.65
CA VAL A 275 -11.79 -10.35 -13.25
C VAL A 275 -10.52 -10.80 -12.52
N ALA A 276 -10.65 -11.75 -11.58
CA ALA A 276 -9.51 -12.27 -10.83
C ALA A 276 -8.45 -12.88 -11.74
N LEU A 277 -7.20 -12.51 -11.51
CA LEU A 277 -6.05 -13.22 -12.03
C LEU A 277 -5.76 -14.42 -11.10
N GLY A 278 -6.58 -15.47 -11.22
CA GLY A 278 -6.55 -16.64 -10.33
C GLY A 278 -5.23 -17.42 -10.36
N PRO A 279 -4.97 -18.29 -9.37
CA PRO A 279 -3.70 -19.00 -9.25
C PRO A 279 -3.44 -20.03 -10.37
N ASP A 280 -4.45 -20.55 -11.03
CA ASP A 280 -4.34 -21.74 -11.89
C ASP A 280 -4.60 -21.50 -13.39
N GLY A 281 -4.68 -20.26 -13.83
CA GLY A 281 -4.87 -19.90 -15.23
C GLY A 281 -6.30 -19.49 -15.61
N PRO A 282 -6.51 -18.99 -16.83
CA PRO A 282 -7.82 -18.55 -17.29
C PRO A 282 -8.77 -19.76 -17.40
N GLY A 283 -9.89 -19.70 -16.71
CA GLY A 283 -10.92 -20.74 -16.71
C GLY A 283 -11.06 -21.51 -15.41
N THR A 284 -10.30 -21.18 -14.38
CA THR A 284 -10.39 -21.73 -13.04
C THR A 284 -11.48 -21.09 -12.17
N PRO A 285 -11.76 -21.67 -11.00
CA PRO A 285 -13.08 -21.76 -10.37
C PRO A 285 -13.85 -20.45 -10.22
N SER A 286 -15.13 -20.57 -9.85
CA SER A 286 -16.05 -19.46 -9.63
C SER A 286 -15.40 -18.31 -8.86
N ALA A 287 -15.77 -17.07 -9.18
CA ALA A 287 -15.33 -15.86 -8.48
C ALA A 287 -15.40 -15.98 -6.94
N ASP A 288 -16.34 -16.78 -6.44
CA ASP A 288 -16.55 -17.02 -5.01
C ASP A 288 -15.50 -17.96 -4.36
N ALA A 289 -14.62 -18.57 -5.15
CA ALA A 289 -13.60 -19.52 -4.65
C ALA A 289 -12.19 -18.91 -4.56
N LEU A 290 -11.97 -17.70 -5.06
CA LEU A 290 -10.68 -17.01 -5.03
C LEU A 290 -10.71 -15.90 -3.97
N PRO A 291 -9.65 -15.76 -3.16
CA PRO A 291 -9.52 -14.61 -2.28
C PRO A 291 -9.56 -13.29 -3.08
N ASP A 292 -10.14 -12.25 -2.50
CA ASP A 292 -10.15 -10.91 -3.10
C ASP A 292 -8.74 -10.31 -3.19
N GLY A 293 -8.58 -9.12 -3.80
CA GLY A 293 -7.30 -8.42 -3.91
C GLY A 293 -6.81 -8.20 -5.35
N SER A 294 -7.69 -8.31 -6.37
CA SER A 294 -7.37 -7.84 -7.73
C SER A 294 -7.62 -6.33 -7.89
N THR A 295 -8.48 -5.76 -7.07
CA THR A 295 -8.82 -4.33 -7.00
C THR A 295 -9.18 -3.72 -8.36
N PRO A 296 -10.30 -4.18 -9.00
CA PRO A 296 -10.76 -3.57 -10.26
C PRO A 296 -11.27 -2.14 -10.01
N ASN A 297 -10.55 -1.12 -10.49
CA ASN A 297 -10.80 0.28 -10.12
C ASN A 297 -10.98 1.25 -11.30
N ALA A 298 -10.81 0.80 -12.53
CA ALA A 298 -11.07 1.60 -13.73
C ALA A 298 -11.59 0.73 -14.87
N VAL A 299 -12.43 1.29 -15.73
CA VAL A 299 -13.02 0.61 -16.87
C VAL A 299 -12.94 1.46 -18.12
N ALA A 300 -12.76 0.82 -19.30
CA ALA A 300 -12.87 1.43 -20.62
C ALA A 300 -13.53 0.46 -21.60
N LEU A 301 -14.59 0.90 -22.30
CA LEU A 301 -15.34 0.08 -23.22
C LEU A 301 -14.96 0.41 -24.67
N SER A 302 -14.81 -0.61 -25.51
CA SER A 302 -14.57 -0.40 -26.94
C SER A 302 -15.74 0.32 -27.62
N PRO A 303 -15.48 1.13 -28.67
CA PRO A 303 -16.52 1.90 -29.36
C PRO A 303 -17.66 1.04 -29.94
N ASP A 304 -17.39 -0.21 -30.29
CA ASP A 304 -18.38 -1.18 -30.77
C ASP A 304 -19.15 -1.88 -29.63
N GLY A 305 -18.83 -1.55 -28.35
CA GLY A 305 -19.49 -2.11 -27.16
C GLY A 305 -19.19 -3.57 -26.86
N LYS A 306 -18.17 -4.18 -27.51
CA LYS A 306 -17.94 -5.64 -27.39
C LYS A 306 -16.81 -6.03 -26.47
N THR A 307 -15.86 -5.14 -26.22
CA THR A 307 -14.69 -5.41 -25.36
C THR A 307 -14.62 -4.41 -24.22
N LEU A 308 -14.63 -4.90 -23.00
CA LEU A 308 -14.41 -4.09 -21.80
C LEU A 308 -13.00 -4.36 -21.27
N PHE A 309 -12.26 -3.28 -21.04
CA PHE A 309 -10.97 -3.30 -20.34
C PHE A 309 -11.18 -2.87 -18.90
N VAL A 310 -10.58 -3.59 -17.96
CA VAL A 310 -10.71 -3.34 -16.52
C VAL A 310 -9.31 -3.30 -15.90
N ALA A 311 -8.95 -2.19 -15.28
CA ALA A 311 -7.70 -2.11 -14.52
C ALA A 311 -7.86 -2.88 -13.20
N ASN A 312 -7.09 -3.94 -13.07
CA ASN A 312 -6.90 -4.68 -11.82
C ASN A 312 -5.65 -4.11 -11.14
N ALA A 313 -5.83 -3.17 -10.22
CA ALA A 313 -4.74 -2.39 -9.66
C ALA A 313 -3.68 -3.26 -8.99
N ASP A 314 -4.10 -4.15 -8.11
CA ASP A 314 -3.20 -5.03 -7.36
C ASP A 314 -2.77 -6.30 -8.11
N ASP A 315 -3.23 -6.50 -9.33
CA ASP A 315 -2.71 -7.52 -10.25
C ASP A 315 -1.62 -6.99 -11.18
N ASP A 316 -1.38 -5.68 -11.22
CA ASP A 316 -0.50 -5.02 -12.19
C ASP A 316 -0.87 -5.38 -13.65
N ALA A 317 -2.17 -5.45 -13.90
CA ALA A 317 -2.71 -5.93 -15.16
C ALA A 317 -4.04 -5.30 -15.53
N VAL A 318 -4.35 -5.30 -16.83
CA VAL A 318 -5.67 -4.97 -17.34
C VAL A 318 -6.38 -6.24 -17.79
N ALA A 319 -7.53 -6.55 -17.17
CA ALA A 319 -8.40 -7.64 -17.62
C ALA A 319 -9.14 -7.23 -18.89
N VAL A 320 -9.25 -8.16 -19.83
CA VAL A 320 -9.95 -7.98 -21.11
C VAL A 320 -11.17 -8.89 -21.14
N LEU A 321 -12.35 -8.30 -21.21
CA LEU A 321 -13.63 -9.00 -21.16
C LEU A 321 -14.35 -8.96 -22.50
N ASP A 322 -14.99 -10.07 -22.87
CA ASP A 322 -16.00 -10.14 -23.94
C ASP A 322 -17.35 -9.77 -23.33
N VAL A 323 -17.89 -8.65 -23.77
CA VAL A 323 -19.19 -8.14 -23.32
C VAL A 323 -20.15 -7.90 -24.49
N GLY A 324 -19.77 -8.38 -25.69
CA GLY A 324 -20.60 -8.28 -26.87
C GLY A 324 -21.82 -9.20 -26.81
N GLY A 325 -22.99 -8.65 -27.15
CA GLY A 325 -24.25 -9.41 -27.18
C GLY A 325 -25.02 -9.41 -25.85
N ASP A 326 -25.51 -10.58 -25.41
CA ASP A 326 -26.21 -10.67 -24.11
C ASP A 326 -25.25 -10.46 -22.94
N PRO A 327 -25.45 -9.45 -22.09
CA PRO A 327 -24.59 -9.20 -20.94
C PRO A 327 -24.50 -10.37 -19.96
N ARG A 328 -25.49 -11.30 -19.98
CA ARG A 328 -25.45 -12.54 -19.16
C ARG A 328 -24.38 -13.50 -19.62
N ALA A 329 -23.91 -13.40 -20.87
CA ALA A 329 -22.84 -14.23 -21.43
C ALA A 329 -21.44 -13.61 -21.28
N ALA A 330 -21.35 -12.42 -20.70
CA ALA A 330 -20.09 -11.70 -20.53
C ALA A 330 -19.08 -12.50 -19.69
N ARG A 331 -17.80 -12.44 -20.11
CA ARG A 331 -16.71 -13.20 -19.47
C ARG A 331 -15.35 -12.57 -19.71
N THR A 332 -14.41 -12.86 -18.82
CA THR A 332 -13.00 -12.50 -19.00
C THR A 332 -12.34 -13.39 -20.07
N LYS A 333 -11.59 -12.78 -20.97
CA LYS A 333 -10.84 -13.45 -22.06
C LYS A 333 -9.35 -13.59 -21.75
N GLY A 334 -8.80 -12.69 -20.98
CA GLY A 334 -7.37 -12.68 -20.66
C GLY A 334 -6.93 -11.39 -20.01
N PHE A 335 -5.61 -11.23 -19.88
CA PHE A 335 -4.99 -10.14 -19.15
C PHE A 335 -3.83 -9.53 -19.94
N VAL A 336 -3.63 -8.23 -19.77
CA VAL A 336 -2.53 -7.45 -20.35
C VAL A 336 -1.69 -6.92 -19.19
N PRO A 337 -0.43 -7.34 -19.01
CA PRO A 337 0.45 -6.75 -18.00
C PRO A 337 0.58 -5.23 -18.19
N SER A 338 0.43 -4.48 -17.11
CA SER A 338 0.59 -3.02 -17.04
C SER A 338 1.80 -2.62 -16.19
N GLY A 339 1.92 -1.34 -15.87
CA GLY A 339 2.80 -0.89 -14.81
C GLY A 339 2.21 -1.17 -13.43
N TRP A 340 2.92 -0.76 -12.38
CA TRP A 340 2.56 -0.99 -10.99
C TRP A 340 1.34 -0.15 -10.61
N TYR A 341 0.31 -0.81 -10.09
CA TYR A 341 -0.97 -0.24 -9.65
C TYR A 341 -1.68 0.57 -10.76
N PRO A 342 -2.21 -0.08 -11.83
CA PRO A 342 -3.01 0.60 -12.85
C PRO A 342 -4.30 1.17 -12.22
N ALA A 343 -4.52 2.49 -12.35
CA ALA A 343 -5.57 3.21 -11.64
C ALA A 343 -6.55 3.98 -12.54
N ALA A 344 -6.20 4.21 -13.81
CA ALA A 344 -7.11 4.83 -14.76
C ALA A 344 -6.88 4.29 -16.17
N LEU A 345 -7.97 4.21 -16.93
CA LEU A 345 -8.00 3.72 -18.33
C LEU A 345 -8.68 4.72 -19.26
N ALA A 346 -8.17 4.85 -20.47
CA ALA A 346 -8.92 5.41 -21.60
C ALA A 346 -8.60 4.66 -22.89
N LEU A 347 -9.55 4.59 -23.79
CA LEU A 347 -9.40 3.96 -25.10
C LEU A 347 -9.57 5.03 -26.19
N SER A 348 -8.72 4.98 -27.22
CA SER A 348 -8.87 5.86 -28.39
C SER A 348 -10.22 5.66 -29.08
N SER A 349 -10.73 6.70 -29.74
CA SER A 349 -12.03 6.66 -30.41
C SER A 349 -12.14 5.62 -31.52
N ASP A 350 -11.01 5.16 -32.07
CA ASP A 350 -10.94 4.08 -33.06
C ASP A 350 -10.78 2.69 -32.41
N GLY A 351 -10.70 2.62 -31.06
CA GLY A 351 -10.57 1.40 -30.28
C GLY A 351 -9.20 0.72 -30.37
N LYS A 352 -8.18 1.36 -30.97
CA LYS A 352 -6.89 0.69 -31.25
C LYS A 352 -5.81 0.95 -30.20
N THR A 353 -5.93 2.02 -29.44
CA THR A 353 -4.92 2.38 -28.42
C THR A 353 -5.56 2.45 -27.05
N LEU A 354 -5.07 1.62 -26.13
CA LEU A 354 -5.42 1.67 -24.72
C LEU A 354 -4.35 2.47 -23.96
N TRP A 355 -4.80 3.43 -23.18
CA TRP A 355 -4.00 4.22 -22.26
C TRP A 355 -4.24 3.73 -20.83
N VAL A 356 -3.16 3.50 -20.08
CA VAL A 356 -3.22 3.02 -18.70
C VAL A 356 -2.35 3.92 -17.84
N ALA A 357 -2.94 4.57 -16.85
CA ALA A 357 -2.18 5.29 -15.82
C ALA A 357 -1.81 4.32 -14.71
N ASN A 358 -0.52 4.22 -14.39
CA ASN A 358 0.03 3.33 -13.36
C ASN A 358 0.49 4.19 -12.18
N ALA A 359 -0.18 4.09 -11.06
CA ALA A 359 -0.01 4.99 -9.92
C ALA A 359 1.40 4.94 -9.32
N LYS A 360 1.97 3.75 -9.21
CA LYS A 360 3.31 3.49 -8.67
C LYS A 360 4.36 3.26 -9.79
N GLY A 361 4.03 3.59 -11.03
CA GLY A 361 4.94 3.66 -12.16
C GLY A 361 5.05 2.42 -13.04
N GLY A 362 6.00 2.46 -13.95
CA GLY A 362 6.27 1.37 -14.90
C GLY A 362 7.38 0.43 -14.47
N TRP A 363 8.09 0.75 -13.41
CA TRP A 363 9.23 -0.01 -12.89
C TRP A 363 9.63 0.45 -11.49
N SER A 364 10.17 -0.48 -10.71
CA SER A 364 10.98 -0.21 -9.54
C SER A 364 12.46 -0.22 -9.94
N TRP A 365 13.28 0.62 -9.33
CA TRP A 365 14.69 0.71 -9.62
C TRP A 365 15.50 0.27 -8.40
N SER A 366 16.34 -0.73 -8.55
CA SER A 366 17.44 -0.92 -7.61
C SER A 366 18.52 0.15 -7.84
N ASN A 367 19.42 0.31 -6.90
CA ASN A 367 20.49 1.30 -6.90
C ASN A 367 21.49 1.25 -8.07
N ALA A 368 21.16 0.68 -9.17
CA ALA A 368 22.09 0.16 -10.17
C ALA A 368 22.95 1.19 -10.89
N VAL A 369 22.76 2.50 -10.74
CA VAL A 369 23.62 3.47 -11.44
C VAL A 369 24.32 4.38 -10.44
N GLY A 370 25.46 3.89 -9.92
CA GLY A 370 26.39 4.64 -9.08
C GLY A 370 26.09 4.66 -7.60
N GLY A 371 25.20 3.81 -7.14
CA GLY A 371 25.01 3.45 -5.73
C GLY A 371 25.71 2.14 -5.36
N PRO A 372 25.66 1.72 -4.10
CA PRO A 372 26.19 0.43 -3.68
C PRO A 372 25.46 -0.73 -4.35
N ASP A 373 26.17 -1.83 -4.52
CA ASP A 373 25.59 -3.06 -5.05
C ASP A 373 24.72 -3.73 -3.96
N PRO A 374 23.41 -3.90 -4.14
CA PRO A 374 22.52 -4.47 -3.12
C PRO A 374 22.85 -5.94 -2.81
N THR A 375 23.68 -6.59 -3.62
CA THR A 375 24.14 -7.97 -3.38
C THR A 375 25.46 -8.02 -2.58
N LYS A 376 26.05 -6.87 -2.27
CA LYS A 376 27.31 -6.76 -1.53
C LYS A 376 27.10 -5.91 -0.29
N LYS A 377 27.84 -6.25 0.75
CA LYS A 377 27.89 -5.44 1.97
C LYS A 377 28.38 -4.02 1.66
N GLY A 378 27.74 -3.01 2.20
CA GLY A 378 28.14 -1.61 2.07
C GLY A 378 29.56 -1.32 2.53
N ASP A 379 30.18 -0.32 1.90
CA ASP A 379 31.55 0.14 2.20
C ASP A 379 31.60 1.27 3.25
N GLY A 380 30.47 1.58 3.89
CA GLY A 380 30.33 2.62 4.89
C GLY A 380 30.34 4.05 4.34
N LYS A 381 30.17 4.23 3.05
CA LYS A 381 30.12 5.57 2.43
C LYS A 381 28.70 5.97 2.08
N PRO A 382 28.29 7.23 2.36
CA PRO A 382 26.98 7.74 1.98
C PRO A 382 26.77 7.71 0.45
N TRP A 383 25.54 7.48 0.05
CA TRP A 383 25.18 7.47 -1.37
C TRP A 383 24.88 8.85 -1.90
N LYS A 384 25.09 9.03 -3.19
CA LYS A 384 24.84 10.29 -3.86
C LYS A 384 23.72 10.27 -4.89
N LYS A 385 23.17 9.11 -5.22
CA LYS A 385 22.11 9.00 -6.24
C LYS A 385 21.02 8.04 -5.82
N THR A 386 19.81 8.48 -5.94
CA THR A 386 18.60 7.80 -5.53
C THR A 386 17.50 8.00 -6.54
N ARG A 387 16.53 7.11 -6.52
CA ARG A 387 15.29 7.25 -7.29
C ARG A 387 14.11 6.95 -6.41
N THR A 388 13.11 7.76 -6.54
CA THR A 388 11.78 7.58 -5.97
C THR A 388 10.90 6.86 -6.97
N ILE A 389 9.71 6.45 -6.56
CA ILE A 389 8.73 5.79 -7.44
C ILE A 389 8.02 6.87 -8.28
N PRO A 390 8.31 7.02 -9.57
CA PRO A 390 7.54 7.90 -10.43
C PRO A 390 6.25 7.20 -10.87
N GLY A 391 5.21 7.96 -11.17
CA GLY A 391 4.06 7.49 -11.92
C GLY A 391 4.42 7.21 -13.40
N SER A 392 3.63 6.41 -14.07
CA SER A 392 3.78 6.20 -15.51
C SER A 392 2.46 6.10 -16.25
N VAL A 393 2.51 6.33 -17.56
CA VAL A 393 1.39 6.08 -18.47
C VAL A 393 1.84 5.11 -19.54
N SER A 394 1.15 3.97 -19.63
CA SER A 394 1.35 2.98 -20.68
C SER A 394 0.48 3.32 -21.88
N ARG A 395 1.08 3.35 -23.07
CA ARG A 395 0.38 3.39 -24.38
C ARG A 395 0.47 2.01 -25.00
N ILE A 396 -0.66 1.31 -25.09
CA ILE A 396 -0.75 -0.10 -25.48
C ILE A 396 -1.60 -0.22 -26.74
N GLU A 397 -1.13 -0.91 -27.77
CA GLU A 397 -1.99 -1.32 -28.88
C GLU A 397 -3.00 -2.37 -28.38
N ALA A 398 -4.30 -2.18 -28.69
CA ALA A 398 -5.34 -3.12 -28.29
C ALA A 398 -4.99 -4.54 -28.80
N PRO A 399 -4.86 -5.53 -27.92
CA PRO A 399 -4.28 -6.81 -28.30
C PRO A 399 -5.19 -7.62 -29.22
N SER A 400 -4.61 -8.20 -30.27
CA SER A 400 -5.28 -9.24 -31.03
C SER A 400 -5.51 -10.50 -30.15
N PRO A 401 -6.45 -11.41 -30.49
CA PRO A 401 -6.68 -12.61 -29.69
C PRO A 401 -5.41 -13.46 -29.46
N LYS A 402 -4.53 -13.54 -30.46
CA LYS A 402 -3.25 -14.26 -30.37
C LYS A 402 -2.29 -13.56 -29.41
N ALA A 403 -2.19 -12.23 -29.49
CA ALA A 403 -1.37 -11.43 -28.59
C ALA A 403 -1.89 -11.53 -27.15
N LEU A 404 -3.20 -11.50 -26.95
CA LEU A 404 -3.83 -11.60 -25.63
C LEU A 404 -3.49 -12.91 -24.93
N THR A 405 -3.44 -14.03 -25.65
CA THR A 405 -3.03 -15.32 -25.07
C THR A 405 -1.61 -15.26 -24.49
N ALA A 406 -0.65 -14.68 -25.25
CA ALA A 406 0.73 -14.55 -24.79
C ALA A 406 0.88 -13.56 -23.62
N LEU A 407 0.15 -12.45 -23.67
CA LEU A 407 0.13 -11.46 -22.60
C LEU A 407 -0.49 -12.03 -21.32
N THR A 408 -1.56 -12.81 -21.44
CA THR A 408 -2.18 -13.51 -20.32
C THR A 408 -1.19 -14.47 -19.63
N ALA A 409 -0.47 -15.28 -20.41
CA ALA A 409 0.54 -16.18 -19.87
C ALA A 409 1.65 -15.40 -19.12
N ARG A 410 2.02 -14.21 -19.62
CA ARG A 410 2.97 -13.31 -18.97
C ARG A 410 2.42 -12.74 -17.65
N ALA A 411 1.16 -12.29 -17.63
CA ALA A 411 0.52 -11.79 -16.40
C ALA A 411 0.52 -12.86 -15.29
N TYR A 412 0.22 -14.11 -15.63
CA TYR A 412 0.33 -15.24 -14.69
C TYR A 412 1.76 -15.50 -14.22
N ALA A 413 2.74 -15.39 -15.13
CA ALA A 413 4.15 -15.58 -14.78
C ALA A 413 4.68 -14.48 -13.83
N ASN A 414 4.15 -13.26 -13.93
CA ASN A 414 4.54 -12.14 -13.08
C ASN A 414 4.19 -12.34 -11.59
N ARG A 415 3.16 -13.11 -11.28
CA ARG A 415 2.72 -13.36 -9.90
C ARG A 415 3.63 -14.30 -9.12
N ARG A 416 4.42 -15.16 -9.79
CA ARG A 416 5.23 -16.20 -9.15
C ARG A 416 6.65 -16.25 -9.71
N PRO A 417 7.49 -15.23 -9.40
CA PRO A 417 8.87 -15.27 -9.88
C PRO A 417 9.65 -16.46 -9.33
N GLY A 418 9.34 -16.91 -8.11
CA GLY A 418 9.98 -18.09 -7.49
C GLY A 418 9.66 -19.43 -8.17
N ALA A 419 8.60 -19.53 -8.99
CA ALA A 419 8.28 -20.76 -9.72
C ALA A 419 9.23 -21.02 -10.92
N ARG A 420 10.03 -20.03 -11.31
CA ARG A 420 11.02 -20.16 -12.40
C ARG A 420 12.35 -20.79 -11.94
N GLY A 421 12.32 -21.85 -11.15
CA GLY A 421 13.51 -22.59 -10.75
C GLY A 421 13.82 -22.65 -9.26
N ALA A 422 12.99 -22.04 -8.44
CA ALA A 422 13.04 -22.33 -7.02
C ALA A 422 12.59 -23.78 -6.77
N ALA A 423 13.37 -24.51 -6.00
CA ALA A 423 12.92 -25.81 -5.50
C ALA A 423 11.57 -25.58 -4.76
N PRO A 424 10.61 -26.51 -4.89
CA PRO A 424 9.35 -26.39 -4.14
C PRO A 424 9.66 -26.10 -2.68
N VAL A 425 8.97 -25.11 -2.11
CA VAL A 425 9.11 -24.77 -0.69
C VAL A 425 8.95 -26.06 0.10
N LYS A 426 10.02 -26.49 0.75
CA LYS A 426 10.02 -27.74 1.49
C LYS A 426 9.11 -27.56 2.68
N ALA A 427 8.03 -28.33 2.76
CA ALA A 427 7.16 -28.29 3.92
C ALA A 427 8.00 -28.55 5.18
N SER A 428 7.89 -27.70 6.18
CA SER A 428 8.50 -27.87 7.50
C SER A 428 7.51 -28.57 8.41
N ALA A 429 7.99 -29.34 9.38
CA ALA A 429 7.13 -29.89 10.43
C ALA A 429 6.51 -28.76 11.30
N VAL A 430 7.06 -27.54 11.23
CA VAL A 430 6.64 -26.37 12.01
C VAL A 430 5.61 -25.54 11.29
N VAL A 431 5.85 -25.22 10.00
CA VAL A 431 4.95 -24.44 9.16
C VAL A 431 4.25 -25.40 8.19
N PRO A 432 2.95 -25.66 8.35
CA PRO A 432 2.21 -26.54 7.47
C PRO A 432 2.18 -26.04 6.01
N ALA A 433 2.09 -26.96 5.06
CA ALA A 433 2.01 -26.61 3.64
C ALA A 433 0.62 -26.07 3.22
N ALA A 434 -0.42 -26.30 4.05
CA ALA A 434 -1.78 -25.88 3.78
C ALA A 434 -2.53 -25.55 5.09
N PRO A 435 -3.59 -24.74 5.03
CA PRO A 435 -4.46 -24.46 6.17
C PRO A 435 -4.99 -25.74 6.82
N GLY A 436 -5.10 -25.75 8.15
CA GLY A 436 -5.54 -26.92 8.91
C GLY A 436 -4.49 -28.01 9.10
N GLY A 437 -3.29 -27.86 8.56
CA GLY A 437 -2.16 -28.74 8.84
C GLY A 437 -1.69 -28.66 10.29
N ALA A 438 -1.06 -29.72 10.80
CA ALA A 438 -0.56 -29.73 12.18
C ALA A 438 0.70 -28.87 12.31
N SER A 439 0.76 -28.01 13.35
CA SER A 439 1.93 -27.29 13.78
C SER A 439 2.22 -27.55 15.26
N PRO A 440 3.48 -27.67 15.69
CA PRO A 440 3.81 -27.67 17.12
C PRO A 440 3.55 -26.32 17.80
N ILE A 441 3.55 -25.22 17.02
CA ILE A 441 3.22 -23.88 17.50
C ILE A 441 1.71 -23.78 17.61
N LYS A 442 1.24 -23.38 18.79
CA LYS A 442 -0.20 -23.22 19.08
C LYS A 442 -0.62 -21.78 19.29
N ARG A 443 0.34 -20.90 19.52
CA ARG A 443 0.10 -19.49 19.83
C ARG A 443 1.00 -18.62 18.99
N VAL A 444 0.40 -17.58 18.44
CA VAL A 444 1.10 -16.55 17.68
C VAL A 444 0.94 -15.22 18.42
N VAL A 445 2.05 -14.53 18.61
CA VAL A 445 2.10 -13.13 19.04
C VAL A 445 2.62 -12.33 17.87
N TYR A 446 1.84 -11.35 17.42
CA TYR A 446 2.19 -10.47 16.32
C TYR A 446 2.41 -9.07 16.85
N VAL A 447 3.63 -8.55 16.70
CA VAL A 447 4.04 -7.25 17.21
C VAL A 447 4.24 -6.32 16.02
N ILE A 448 3.50 -5.23 15.99
CA ILE A 448 3.61 -4.16 15.00
C ILE A 448 4.38 -3.01 15.62
N ARG A 449 5.44 -2.58 14.94
CA ARG A 449 6.27 -1.42 15.26
C ARG A 449 6.14 -0.40 14.15
N GLU A 450 6.80 0.76 14.28
CA GLU A 450 6.60 1.86 13.34
C GLU A 450 7.91 2.41 12.79
N ASN A 451 7.99 2.35 11.45
CA ASN A 451 8.64 3.25 10.52
C ASN A 451 10.18 3.18 10.49
N ARG A 452 10.78 1.98 10.54
CA ARG A 452 12.24 1.89 10.40
C ARG A 452 12.66 0.95 9.26
N THR A 453 13.65 1.42 8.45
CA THR A 453 14.30 0.54 7.48
C THR A 453 15.29 -0.40 8.17
N TYR A 454 15.62 -1.49 7.47
CA TYR A 454 16.64 -2.44 7.93
C TYR A 454 17.98 -1.77 8.21
N ASP A 455 18.49 -0.93 7.28
CA ASP A 455 19.80 -0.29 7.45
C ASP A 455 19.82 0.74 8.57
N GLN A 456 18.71 1.43 8.85
CA GLN A 456 18.66 2.39 9.95
C GLN A 456 18.89 1.73 11.32
N VAL A 457 18.52 0.45 11.47
CA VAL A 457 18.59 -0.28 12.74
C VAL A 457 19.68 -1.35 12.70
N LEU A 458 19.65 -2.27 11.75
CA LEU A 458 20.50 -3.48 11.70
C LEU A 458 21.66 -3.37 10.69
N GLY A 459 21.86 -2.21 10.10
CA GLY A 459 22.92 -2.00 9.09
C GLY A 459 24.35 -2.21 9.62
N ASP A 460 24.59 -2.15 10.93
CA ASP A 460 25.89 -2.40 11.57
C ASP A 460 26.13 -3.87 11.95
N LEU A 461 25.18 -4.78 11.73
CA LEU A 461 25.41 -6.20 11.91
C LEU A 461 26.50 -6.71 10.97
N THR A 462 27.38 -7.57 11.49
CA THR A 462 28.46 -8.16 10.67
C THR A 462 27.95 -9.26 9.75
N GLN A 463 26.83 -9.85 10.09
CA GLN A 463 26.09 -10.82 9.27
C GLN A 463 25.05 -10.09 8.42
N GLY A 464 24.58 -10.76 7.37
CA GLY A 464 23.54 -10.21 6.51
C GLY A 464 24.04 -9.10 5.57
N ASN A 465 23.09 -8.38 4.99
CA ASN A 465 23.33 -7.35 3.98
C ASN A 465 22.96 -5.96 4.50
N GLY A 466 23.69 -5.47 5.52
CA GLY A 466 23.53 -4.12 6.06
C GLY A 466 24.55 -3.12 5.51
N ASP A 467 24.17 -1.82 5.47
CA ASP A 467 25.10 -0.72 5.20
C ASP A 467 25.33 0.12 6.47
N PRO A 468 26.50 0.04 7.12
CA PRO A 468 26.79 0.78 8.34
C PRO A 468 26.80 2.31 8.13
N ALA A 469 26.89 2.81 6.89
CA ALA A 469 26.81 4.24 6.62
C ALA A 469 25.39 4.81 6.84
N LEU A 470 24.35 3.95 6.81
CA LEU A 470 22.95 4.35 6.95
C LEU A 470 22.38 4.12 8.36
N VAL A 471 23.16 3.50 9.25
CA VAL A 471 22.71 3.21 10.61
C VAL A 471 22.44 4.50 11.40
N LEU A 472 21.24 4.61 11.94
CA LEU A 472 20.86 5.67 12.87
C LEU A 472 20.74 5.16 14.30
N PHE A 473 20.23 3.95 14.45
CA PHE A 473 19.87 3.34 15.75
C PHE A 473 20.56 1.97 15.90
N GLY A 474 21.89 1.98 15.82
CA GLY A 474 22.69 0.77 15.93
C GLY A 474 22.64 0.13 17.33
N ARG A 475 23.50 -0.85 17.56
CA ARG A 475 23.48 -1.70 18.77
C ARG A 475 23.42 -0.96 20.12
N ASP A 476 24.00 0.22 20.22
CA ASP A 476 23.96 1.00 21.46
C ASP A 476 22.56 1.55 21.77
N VAL A 477 21.73 1.74 20.74
CA VAL A 477 20.35 2.22 20.83
C VAL A 477 19.37 1.05 20.87
N THR A 478 19.60 0.03 20.03
CA THR A 478 18.69 -1.12 19.87
C THR A 478 19.35 -2.45 20.23
N PRO A 479 19.82 -2.62 21.50
CA PRO A 479 20.52 -3.84 21.92
C PRO A 479 19.64 -5.10 21.86
N ASN A 480 18.31 -4.97 22.01
CA ASN A 480 17.40 -6.12 21.95
C ASN A 480 17.12 -6.57 20.52
N ALA A 481 16.83 -5.66 19.60
CA ALA A 481 16.64 -6.02 18.19
C ALA A 481 17.90 -6.72 17.63
N HIS A 482 19.09 -6.22 17.97
CA HIS A 482 20.36 -6.86 17.60
C HIS A 482 20.53 -8.25 18.22
N ALA A 483 20.28 -8.38 19.54
CA ALA A 483 20.38 -9.66 20.20
C ALA A 483 19.37 -10.68 19.67
N LEU A 484 18.13 -10.26 19.38
CA LEU A 484 17.10 -11.11 18.81
C LEU A 484 17.48 -11.59 17.41
N ALA A 485 18.01 -10.70 16.56
CA ALA A 485 18.49 -11.04 15.23
C ALA A 485 19.69 -12.01 15.24
N GLU A 486 20.58 -11.91 16.26
CA GLU A 486 21.75 -12.78 16.42
C GLU A 486 21.43 -14.10 17.11
N GLU A 487 20.54 -14.11 18.10
CA GLU A 487 20.17 -15.32 18.85
C GLU A 487 19.16 -16.18 18.11
N PHE A 488 18.28 -15.57 17.30
CA PHE A 488 17.30 -16.27 16.48
C PHE A 488 17.68 -16.15 14.99
N VAL A 489 16.74 -15.95 14.10
CA VAL A 489 17.00 -15.81 12.67
C VAL A 489 17.11 -14.36 12.28
N LEU A 490 18.15 -14.00 11.53
CA LEU A 490 18.27 -12.70 10.90
C LEU A 490 17.59 -12.75 9.53
N LEU A 491 16.58 -11.89 9.32
CA LEU A 491 15.92 -11.68 8.03
C LEU A 491 16.53 -10.43 7.40
N ASP A 492 17.41 -10.59 6.43
CA ASP A 492 18.11 -9.46 5.80
C ASP A 492 17.55 -9.06 4.43
N ASN A 493 16.41 -9.65 4.04
CA ASN A 493 15.76 -9.46 2.76
C ASN A 493 14.23 -9.48 2.90
N LEU A 494 13.71 -8.71 3.88
CA LEU A 494 12.29 -8.55 4.19
C LEU A 494 11.83 -7.12 3.85
N TYR A 495 10.67 -6.99 3.25
CA TYR A 495 10.11 -5.73 2.77
C TYR A 495 8.70 -5.50 3.31
N CYS A 496 8.34 -4.25 3.63
CA CYS A 496 6.95 -3.86 3.79
C CYS A 496 6.25 -3.87 2.43
N ASP A 497 4.97 -4.25 2.41
CA ASP A 497 4.13 -4.15 1.22
C ASP A 497 3.49 -2.76 1.08
N ALA A 498 3.71 -1.90 2.07
CA ALA A 498 3.11 -0.59 2.24
C ALA A 498 4.08 0.56 1.91
N GLU A 499 3.51 1.73 1.63
CA GLU A 499 4.22 2.98 1.39
C GLU A 499 4.31 3.85 2.65
N VAL A 500 3.27 3.82 3.50
CA VAL A 500 3.04 4.64 4.69
C VAL A 500 2.22 3.85 5.72
N SER A 501 2.10 4.33 6.98
CA SER A 501 1.35 3.61 8.01
C SER A 501 -0.14 3.43 7.66
N ALA A 502 -0.74 4.37 6.93
CA ALA A 502 -2.15 4.27 6.49
C ALA A 502 -2.45 2.98 5.70
N ASP A 503 -1.59 2.60 4.77
CA ASP A 503 -1.70 1.33 4.07
C ASP A 503 -0.96 0.21 4.81
N GLY A 504 0.06 0.52 5.62
CA GLY A 504 0.87 -0.43 6.38
C GLY A 504 0.09 -1.28 7.37
N HIS A 505 -0.70 -0.65 8.22
CA HIS A 505 -1.59 -1.38 9.14
C HIS A 505 -2.65 -2.20 8.39
N ASN A 506 -3.14 -1.73 7.25
CA ASN A 506 -4.06 -2.50 6.41
C ASN A 506 -3.36 -3.72 5.77
N TRP A 507 -2.15 -3.56 5.22
CA TRP A 507 -1.35 -4.67 4.70
C TRP A 507 -0.99 -5.68 5.79
N SER A 508 -0.58 -5.20 6.97
CA SER A 508 -0.19 -6.04 8.10
C SER A 508 -1.34 -6.86 8.68
N MET A 509 -2.57 -6.36 8.63
CA MET A 509 -3.73 -7.02 9.21
C MET A 509 -4.67 -7.68 8.20
N GLY A 510 -4.73 -7.14 6.97
CA GLY A 510 -5.69 -7.56 5.94
C GLY A 510 -5.06 -8.22 4.71
N ALA A 511 -3.73 -8.25 4.62
CA ALA A 511 -2.98 -8.72 3.46
C ALA A 511 -3.22 -7.91 2.18
N TYR A 512 -3.85 -6.77 2.25
CA TYR A 512 -3.88 -5.71 1.23
C TYR A 512 -4.55 -4.44 1.76
N ALA A 513 -4.29 -3.30 1.12
CA ALA A 513 -5.00 -2.06 1.33
C ALA A 513 -6.14 -1.94 0.31
N THR A 514 -7.31 -1.43 0.72
CA THR A 514 -8.43 -1.24 -0.20
C THR A 514 -8.16 -0.10 -1.18
N ASP A 515 -8.88 -0.07 -2.31
CA ASP A 515 -8.80 1.04 -3.28
C ASP A 515 -9.07 2.42 -2.63
N PHE A 516 -9.87 2.45 -1.55
CA PHE A 516 -10.11 3.63 -0.75
C PHE A 516 -8.84 4.09 -0.03
N VAL A 517 -8.17 3.20 0.66
CA VAL A 517 -6.91 3.49 1.36
C VAL A 517 -5.87 4.01 0.38
N GLU A 518 -5.61 3.27 -0.70
CA GLU A 518 -4.61 3.61 -1.72
C GLU A 518 -4.85 4.95 -2.43
N LYS A 519 -6.09 5.40 -2.53
CA LYS A 519 -6.44 6.67 -3.18
C LYS A 519 -6.57 7.86 -2.23
N ILE A 520 -6.72 7.62 -0.94
CA ILE A 520 -6.88 8.71 0.05
C ILE A 520 -5.57 9.02 0.77
N TRP A 521 -4.69 8.04 1.02
CA TRP A 521 -3.48 8.34 1.75
C TRP A 521 -2.56 9.38 1.03
N PRO A 522 -2.33 9.39 -0.30
CA PRO A 522 -1.40 10.36 -0.88
C PRO A 522 -1.83 11.83 -0.67
N PRO A 523 -3.11 12.22 -0.87
CA PRO A 523 -3.53 13.58 -0.54
C PRO A 523 -3.63 13.85 0.97
N ASN A 524 -3.86 12.85 1.82
CA ASN A 524 -3.84 13.00 3.27
C ASN A 524 -2.43 13.36 3.75
N TYR A 525 -1.44 12.55 3.47
CA TYR A 525 -0.02 12.77 3.81
C TYR A 525 0.57 14.02 3.15
N GLY A 526 0.10 14.38 1.98
CA GLY A 526 0.44 15.63 1.33
C GLY A 526 -0.21 16.88 1.95
N GLY A 527 -0.95 16.74 3.04
CA GLY A 527 -1.63 17.88 3.71
C GLY A 527 -2.69 18.55 2.84
N LYS A 528 -3.38 17.80 1.95
CA LYS A 528 -4.35 18.32 0.98
C LYS A 528 -5.78 18.43 1.53
N GLY A 529 -5.97 18.18 2.83
CA GLY A 529 -7.22 18.42 3.54
C GLY A 529 -8.14 17.21 3.67
N PHE A 530 -7.57 16.01 3.66
CA PHE A 530 -8.26 14.78 4.09
C PHE A 530 -7.92 14.49 5.56
N ASP A 531 -8.90 13.97 6.30
CA ASP A 531 -8.67 13.41 7.62
C ASP A 531 -8.04 12.01 7.51
N TYR A 532 -7.45 11.53 8.62
CA TYR A 532 -6.94 10.15 8.72
C TYR A 532 -8.11 9.19 8.86
N LEU A 533 -8.40 8.41 7.81
CA LEU A 533 -9.62 7.60 7.68
C LEU A 533 -9.30 6.08 7.56
N PHE A 534 -8.19 5.61 8.12
CA PHE A 534 -7.66 4.30 7.78
C PHE A 534 -7.93 3.27 8.87
N GLU A 535 -7.38 3.37 10.02
CA GLU A 535 -7.39 2.36 11.07
C GLU A 535 -8.74 2.28 11.83
N GLY A 536 -9.76 1.72 11.18
CA GLY A 536 -11.09 1.59 11.79
C GLY A 536 -11.97 2.85 11.78
N ASN A 537 -11.45 3.96 11.24
CA ASN A 537 -12.15 5.25 11.22
C ASN A 537 -13.19 5.37 10.09
N ASP A 538 -13.01 4.64 8.99
CA ASP A 538 -13.98 4.60 7.88
C ASP A 538 -14.21 3.15 7.39
N PRO A 539 -15.47 2.71 7.24
CA PRO A 539 -15.79 1.36 6.77
C PRO A 539 -15.22 1.03 5.37
N ASN A 540 -14.95 2.05 4.54
CA ASN A 540 -14.37 1.83 3.21
C ASN A 540 -12.91 1.37 3.26
N ALA A 541 -12.21 1.58 4.36
CA ALA A 541 -10.87 1.06 4.56
C ALA A 541 -10.89 -0.47 4.81
N PHE A 542 -12.04 -1.06 5.17
CA PHE A 542 -12.12 -2.46 5.55
C PHE A 542 -12.12 -3.39 4.33
N PRO A 543 -11.22 -4.40 4.29
CA PRO A 543 -11.30 -5.43 3.29
C PRO A 543 -12.56 -6.29 3.47
N THR A 544 -13.18 -6.70 2.37
CA THR A 544 -14.42 -7.50 2.42
C THR A 544 -14.28 -8.80 3.21
N ASN A 545 -13.10 -9.43 3.15
CA ASN A 545 -12.82 -10.65 3.90
C ASN A 545 -12.48 -10.40 5.37
N GLY A 546 -12.42 -9.13 5.77
CA GLY A 546 -11.98 -8.72 7.11
C GLY A 546 -10.47 -8.88 7.30
N TYR A 547 -10.05 -8.68 8.51
CA TYR A 547 -8.66 -8.71 8.94
C TYR A 547 -8.29 -10.06 9.59
N LEU A 548 -7.03 -10.22 9.99
CA LEU A 548 -6.51 -11.42 10.64
C LEU A 548 -7.30 -11.81 11.89
N TRP A 549 -7.72 -10.84 12.68
CA TRP A 549 -8.58 -11.08 13.86
C TRP A 549 -9.97 -11.61 13.49
N ASP A 550 -10.55 -11.15 12.38
CA ASP A 550 -11.84 -11.65 11.91
C ASP A 550 -11.72 -13.09 11.39
N ALA A 551 -10.64 -13.40 10.70
CA ALA A 551 -10.34 -14.78 10.29
C ALA A 551 -10.14 -15.70 11.48
N ALA A 552 -9.41 -15.25 12.51
CA ALA A 552 -9.23 -15.99 13.75
C ALA A 552 -10.57 -16.23 14.47
N ALA A 553 -11.41 -15.18 14.60
CA ALA A 553 -12.72 -15.29 15.21
C ALA A 553 -13.65 -16.24 14.44
N ARG A 554 -13.69 -16.15 13.10
CA ARG A 554 -14.45 -17.09 12.26
C ARG A 554 -14.00 -18.54 12.42
N ALA A 555 -12.72 -18.75 12.67
CA ALA A 555 -12.16 -20.08 12.95
C ALA A 555 -12.34 -20.54 14.40
N GLY A 556 -13.00 -19.75 15.25
CA GLY A 556 -13.20 -20.05 16.68
C GLY A 556 -11.93 -19.98 17.52
N LEU A 557 -10.89 -19.27 17.06
CA LEU A 557 -9.65 -19.07 17.82
C LEU A 557 -9.85 -17.96 18.85
N THR A 558 -9.28 -18.13 20.03
CA THR A 558 -9.21 -17.06 21.02
C THR A 558 -8.19 -16.02 20.56
N LEU A 559 -8.54 -14.75 20.71
CA LEU A 559 -7.67 -13.64 20.34
C LEU A 559 -7.63 -12.54 21.40
N ARG A 560 -6.58 -11.74 21.38
CA ARG A 560 -6.43 -10.56 22.23
C ARG A 560 -5.65 -9.48 21.49
N ASN A 561 -6.18 -8.26 21.48
CA ASN A 561 -5.57 -7.09 20.85
C ASN A 561 -5.10 -6.08 21.91
N TYR A 562 -3.93 -5.52 21.66
CA TYR A 562 -3.27 -4.50 22.47
C TYR A 562 -2.84 -3.35 21.54
N GLY A 563 -3.74 -2.41 21.31
CA GLY A 563 -3.44 -1.12 20.67
C GLY A 563 -3.60 -1.04 19.16
N GLU A 564 -3.77 -2.15 18.45
CA GLU A 564 -3.96 -2.12 17.00
C GLU A 564 -5.39 -1.69 16.67
N PHE A 565 -5.57 -0.72 15.77
CA PHE A 565 -6.86 -0.08 15.43
C PHE A 565 -7.60 0.47 16.66
N VAL A 566 -6.87 1.02 17.59
CA VAL A 566 -7.39 1.67 18.80
C VAL A 566 -7.14 3.17 18.73
N GLY A 567 -8.20 3.96 18.69
CA GLY A 567 -8.09 5.42 18.79
C GLY A 567 -7.68 5.86 20.20
N VAL A 568 -7.08 7.05 20.33
CA VAL A 568 -6.79 7.71 21.59
C VAL A 568 -7.89 8.71 21.86
N SER A 569 -8.68 8.49 22.94
CA SER A 569 -9.68 9.46 23.35
C SER A 569 -9.01 10.69 23.98
N ALA A 570 -9.47 11.88 23.64
CA ALA A 570 -9.02 13.14 24.23
C ALA A 570 -9.30 13.27 25.76
N GLU A 571 -10.03 12.31 26.36
CA GLU A 571 -10.31 12.22 27.79
C GLU A 571 -9.57 11.04 28.45
N MET A 572 -8.25 10.99 28.26
CA MET A 572 -7.42 10.04 29.01
C MET A 572 -7.34 10.42 30.47
N THR A 573 -8.16 9.76 31.29
CA THR A 573 -7.84 9.63 32.71
C THR A 573 -7.04 8.34 32.91
N PRO A 574 -6.07 8.28 33.84
CA PRO A 574 -5.27 7.09 34.10
C PRO A 574 -6.07 5.81 34.42
N THR A 575 -7.37 5.90 34.47
CA THR A 575 -8.31 4.85 34.93
C THR A 575 -9.33 4.40 33.89
N LYS A 576 -9.46 5.07 32.73
CA LYS A 576 -10.46 4.68 31.70
C LYS A 576 -10.05 5.18 30.32
N LEU A 577 -9.54 4.26 29.51
CA LEU A 577 -9.50 4.46 28.05
C LEU A 577 -10.92 4.25 27.52
N THR A 578 -11.46 5.25 26.86
CA THR A 578 -12.65 5.08 26.02
C THR A 578 -12.16 4.63 24.66
N LEU A 579 -12.44 3.39 24.29
CA LEU A 579 -12.26 2.90 22.93
C LEU A 579 -13.18 3.71 22.03
N GLU A 580 -12.60 4.47 21.09
CA GLU A 580 -13.41 5.20 20.13
C GLU A 580 -14.11 4.24 19.15
N THR A 581 -15.22 4.68 18.69
CA THR A 581 -16.30 4.14 17.93
C THR A 581 -15.93 3.68 16.50
N GLY A 582 -15.05 2.79 16.31
CA GLY A 582 -14.79 2.18 15.00
C GLY A 582 -14.58 0.68 15.10
N MET A 583 -14.44 0.16 16.31
CA MET A 583 -14.18 -1.25 16.52
C MET A 583 -15.46 -2.04 16.55
N GLU A 584 -15.90 -2.46 15.38
CA GLU A 584 -16.95 -3.46 15.21
C GLU A 584 -16.34 -4.87 15.12
N GLY A 585 -17.16 -5.90 15.22
CA GLY A 585 -16.76 -7.28 15.02
C GLY A 585 -15.86 -7.84 16.11
N ALA A 586 -14.84 -8.59 15.68
CA ALA A 586 -14.01 -9.39 16.59
C ALA A 586 -13.15 -8.57 17.55
N LEU A 587 -12.76 -7.35 17.20
CA LEU A 587 -11.93 -6.50 18.07
C LEU A 587 -12.70 -5.98 19.28
N LYS A 588 -13.98 -5.66 19.16
CA LYS A 588 -14.77 -4.99 20.18
C LYS A 588 -14.69 -5.65 21.56
N ASP A 589 -14.81 -6.97 21.60
CA ASP A 589 -14.80 -7.74 22.84
C ASP A 589 -13.41 -8.29 23.21
N ASN A 590 -12.44 -8.20 22.30
CA ASN A 590 -11.14 -8.82 22.45
C ASN A 590 -9.98 -7.80 22.57
N THR A 591 -10.26 -6.50 22.61
CA THR A 591 -9.24 -5.46 22.82
C THR A 591 -9.06 -5.16 24.31
N CYS A 592 -7.80 -4.98 24.74
CA CYS A 592 -7.46 -4.58 26.10
C CYS A 592 -7.90 -3.12 26.32
N PRO A 593 -8.83 -2.84 27.24
CA PRO A 593 -9.38 -1.50 27.43
C PRO A 593 -8.41 -0.54 28.14
N PHE A 594 -7.22 -1.00 28.50
CA PHE A 594 -6.19 -0.22 29.20
C PHE A 594 -4.92 -0.02 28.35
N TYR A 595 -4.91 -0.53 27.12
CA TYR A 595 -3.77 -0.43 26.23
C TYR A 595 -4.08 0.60 25.13
N PRO A 596 -3.40 1.76 25.12
CA PRO A 596 -3.67 2.82 24.15
C PRO A 596 -3.18 2.45 22.75
N GLY A 597 -3.78 3.04 21.71
CA GLY A 597 -3.28 3.05 20.36
C GLY A 597 -2.06 3.94 20.19
N PHE A 598 -1.94 4.58 19.02
CA PHE A 598 -0.84 5.48 18.72
C PHE A 598 -0.90 6.73 19.62
N ASP A 599 0.15 6.96 20.37
CA ASP A 599 0.39 8.17 21.17
C ASP A 599 1.86 8.20 21.57
N LEU A 600 2.62 9.14 20.99
CA LEU A 600 4.05 9.28 21.22
C LEU A 600 4.42 9.80 22.63
N GLU A 601 3.46 10.34 23.39
CA GLU A 601 3.69 10.75 24.78
C GLU A 601 3.74 9.54 25.72
N ILE A 602 3.12 8.41 25.33
CA ILE A 602 3.04 7.20 26.15
C ILE A 602 4.23 6.30 25.82
N LEU A 603 5.00 5.94 26.85
CA LEU A 603 6.10 5.00 26.72
C LEU A 603 5.62 3.60 26.33
N ASP A 604 6.33 2.93 25.42
CA ASP A 604 6.05 1.53 25.09
C ASP A 604 6.33 0.58 26.27
N ASN A 605 7.27 0.94 27.15
CA ASN A 605 7.44 0.20 28.38
C ASN A 605 6.22 0.28 29.30
N ALA A 606 5.48 1.41 29.31
CA ALA A 606 4.21 1.52 30.02
C ALA A 606 3.11 0.66 29.37
N ARG A 607 3.08 0.62 28.03
CA ARG A 607 2.21 -0.29 27.28
C ARG A 607 2.51 -1.75 27.62
N VAL A 608 3.79 -2.13 27.61
CA VAL A 608 4.22 -3.48 27.98
C VAL A 608 3.88 -3.81 29.45
N ASP A 609 3.91 -2.84 30.38
CA ASP A 609 3.47 -3.07 31.75
C ASP A 609 1.98 -3.47 31.82
N VAL A 610 1.12 -2.86 30.99
CA VAL A 610 -0.28 -3.25 30.87
C VAL A 610 -0.40 -4.67 30.32
N PHE A 611 0.33 -4.99 29.24
CA PHE A 611 0.38 -6.33 28.68
C PHE A 611 0.84 -7.35 29.74
N LEU A 612 1.95 -7.11 30.43
CA LEU A 612 2.52 -8.00 31.44
C LEU A 612 1.59 -8.21 32.61
N LYS A 613 0.78 -7.21 32.98
CA LYS A 613 -0.23 -7.36 34.02
C LYS A 613 -1.29 -8.38 33.64
N GLU A 614 -1.80 -8.31 32.42
CA GLU A 614 -2.79 -9.26 31.92
C GLU A 614 -2.15 -10.63 31.63
N PHE A 615 -0.94 -10.66 31.07
CA PHE A 615 -0.18 -11.88 30.80
C PHE A 615 0.06 -12.74 32.04
N ARG A 616 0.35 -12.12 33.20
CA ARG A 616 0.42 -12.85 34.48
C ARG A 616 -0.90 -13.55 34.81
N GLY A 617 -2.04 -12.96 34.42
CA GLY A 617 -3.36 -13.58 34.52
C GLY A 617 -3.46 -14.85 33.66
N PHE A 618 -2.99 -14.77 32.41
CA PHE A 618 -2.96 -15.93 31.52
C PHE A 618 -2.08 -17.06 32.06
N VAL A 619 -0.90 -16.73 32.59
CA VAL A 619 -0.01 -17.72 33.19
C VAL A 619 -0.67 -18.40 34.39
N LYS A 620 -1.35 -17.63 35.25
CA LYS A 620 -2.09 -18.17 36.40
C LYS A 620 -3.27 -19.06 35.97
N ALA A 621 -4.00 -18.66 34.93
CA ALA A 621 -5.11 -19.44 34.39
C ALA A 621 -4.62 -20.65 33.57
N LYS A 622 -3.35 -20.69 33.17
CA LYS A 622 -2.75 -21.65 32.23
C LYS A 622 -3.42 -21.60 30.86
N GLU A 623 -3.91 -20.42 30.48
CA GLU A 623 -4.66 -20.20 29.27
C GLU A 623 -4.22 -18.86 28.66
N MET A 624 -3.68 -18.89 27.44
CA MET A 624 -3.25 -17.72 26.67
C MET A 624 -3.95 -17.76 25.31
N PRO A 625 -4.40 -16.62 24.78
CA PRO A 625 -5.01 -16.56 23.45
C PRO A 625 -4.16 -17.21 22.36
N ARG A 626 -4.83 -17.74 21.34
CA ARG A 626 -4.19 -18.36 20.17
C ARG A 626 -3.54 -17.30 19.27
N LEU A 627 -4.14 -16.13 19.17
CA LEU A 627 -3.62 -14.96 18.48
C LEU A 627 -3.56 -13.78 19.47
N THR A 628 -2.41 -13.17 19.59
CA THR A 628 -2.20 -11.93 20.34
C THR A 628 -1.57 -10.90 19.44
N ILE A 629 -2.15 -9.71 19.34
CA ILE A 629 -1.64 -8.61 18.51
C ILE A 629 -1.22 -7.49 19.47
N VAL A 630 -0.04 -6.91 19.24
CA VAL A 630 0.55 -5.87 20.11
C VAL A 630 1.14 -4.77 19.25
N ARG A 631 0.72 -3.52 19.46
CA ARG A 631 1.32 -2.35 18.83
C ARG A 631 2.35 -1.70 19.75
N LEU A 632 3.55 -1.43 19.24
CA LEU A 632 4.63 -0.71 19.91
C LEU A 632 5.14 0.39 18.97
N GLY A 633 4.49 1.56 18.97
CA GLY A 633 4.68 2.60 17.96
C GLY A 633 5.65 3.73 18.36
N GLY A 634 6.41 3.57 19.46
CA GLY A 634 7.28 4.66 19.94
C GLY A 634 8.52 4.94 19.08
N ASP A 635 8.90 4.02 18.22
CA ASP A 635 10.03 4.19 17.30
C ASP A 635 9.73 5.08 16.08
N HIS A 636 8.46 5.45 15.83
CA HIS A 636 8.08 6.52 14.91
C HIS A 636 8.83 7.83 15.21
N THR A 637 8.96 8.19 16.46
CA THR A 637 9.60 9.39 17.01
C THR A 637 8.86 10.71 16.70
N ALA A 638 9.10 11.73 17.53
CA ALA A 638 8.64 13.12 17.28
C ALA A 638 9.78 13.99 16.67
N GLY A 639 10.77 13.36 16.05
CA GLY A 639 11.93 14.05 15.48
C GLY A 639 12.63 14.93 16.51
N THR A 640 12.96 16.15 16.11
CA THR A 640 13.68 17.12 16.95
C THR A 640 12.76 18.15 17.63
N LYS A 641 11.48 17.84 17.80
CA LYS A 641 10.48 18.75 18.39
C LYS A 641 10.93 19.17 19.80
N LYS A 642 10.83 20.47 20.07
CA LYS A 642 11.18 21.03 21.39
C LYS A 642 10.23 20.51 22.47
N GLY A 643 10.80 20.05 23.58
CA GLY A 643 10.03 19.50 24.70
C GLY A 643 9.69 18.02 24.56
N GLU A 644 10.03 17.42 23.43
CA GLU A 644 9.92 15.97 23.18
C GLU A 644 11.24 15.25 23.39
N ARG A 645 11.17 13.93 23.56
CA ARG A 645 12.33 13.04 23.69
C ARG A 645 13.13 13.02 22.39
N THR A 646 14.45 12.79 22.48
CA THR A 646 15.27 12.61 21.29
C THR A 646 14.84 11.36 20.50
N PRO A 647 15.00 11.31 19.18
CA PRO A 647 14.72 10.11 18.40
C PRO A 647 15.40 8.86 18.94
N ARG A 648 16.69 8.96 19.33
CA ARG A 648 17.40 7.81 19.89
C ARG A 648 16.86 7.34 21.24
N ALA A 649 16.32 8.24 22.07
CA ALA A 649 15.70 7.87 23.34
C ALA A 649 14.37 7.14 23.13
N MET A 650 13.58 7.58 22.14
CA MET A 650 12.31 6.95 21.79
C MET A 650 12.52 5.54 21.22
N VAL A 651 13.44 5.39 20.27
CA VAL A 651 13.77 4.09 19.67
C VAL A 651 14.40 3.13 20.70
N ALA A 652 15.28 3.63 21.59
CA ALA A 652 15.88 2.81 22.64
C ALA A 652 14.84 2.33 23.67
N GLU A 653 13.86 3.16 23.97
CA GLU A 653 12.77 2.84 24.90
C GLU A 653 11.85 1.77 24.29
N ASN A 654 11.48 1.90 23.02
CA ASN A 654 10.73 0.91 22.25
C ASN A 654 11.49 -0.43 22.16
N ASP A 655 12.79 -0.42 21.91
CA ASP A 655 13.63 -1.63 21.84
C ASP A 655 13.64 -2.41 23.17
N VAL A 656 13.74 -1.70 24.31
CA VAL A 656 13.66 -2.34 25.63
C VAL A 656 12.27 -2.89 25.90
N ALA A 657 11.20 -2.18 25.46
CA ALA A 657 9.83 -2.65 25.58
C ALA A 657 9.63 -3.99 24.83
N LEU A 658 10.12 -4.08 23.59
CA LEU A 658 10.14 -5.33 22.82
C LEU A 658 10.90 -6.43 23.55
N GLY A 659 12.12 -6.13 24.04
CA GLY A 659 12.94 -7.10 24.78
C GLY A 659 12.22 -7.66 26.02
N ARG A 660 11.57 -6.81 26.80
CA ARG A 660 10.79 -7.20 28.00
C ARG A 660 9.59 -8.09 27.67
N LEU A 661 8.89 -7.77 26.58
CA LEU A 661 7.78 -8.58 26.10
C LEU A 661 8.25 -9.99 25.71
N VAL A 662 9.32 -10.09 24.91
CA VAL A 662 9.90 -11.36 24.48
C VAL A 662 10.43 -12.17 25.69
N GLU A 663 11.12 -11.52 26.63
CA GLU A 663 11.61 -12.18 27.85
C GLU A 663 10.45 -12.80 28.62
N ALA A 664 9.39 -12.04 28.90
CA ALA A 664 8.26 -12.53 29.66
C ALA A 664 7.59 -13.75 29.03
N ILE A 665 7.42 -13.72 27.69
CA ILE A 665 6.81 -14.85 26.95
C ILE A 665 7.75 -16.05 26.94
N SER A 666 9.06 -15.85 26.69
CA SER A 666 10.04 -16.92 26.57
C SER A 666 10.32 -17.63 27.91
N HIS A 667 10.09 -16.96 29.03
CA HIS A 667 10.17 -17.56 30.39
C HIS A 667 8.84 -18.17 30.87
N SER A 668 7.79 -18.14 30.05
CA SER A 668 6.47 -18.64 30.45
C SER A 668 6.26 -20.12 30.12
N PRO A 669 5.26 -20.77 30.73
CA PRO A 669 4.88 -22.14 30.34
C PRO A 669 4.43 -22.29 28.91
N PHE A 670 4.06 -21.19 28.24
CA PHE A 670 3.56 -21.18 26.86
C PHE A 670 4.67 -21.20 25.80
N TRP A 671 5.92 -20.90 26.20
CA TRP A 671 7.04 -20.72 25.28
C TRP A 671 7.20 -21.84 24.26
N LYS A 672 7.12 -23.10 24.74
CA LYS A 672 7.32 -24.29 23.90
C LYS A 672 6.37 -24.42 22.71
N GLU A 673 5.27 -23.67 22.70
CA GLU A 673 4.21 -23.71 21.69
C GLU A 673 3.92 -22.31 21.10
N THR A 674 4.85 -21.35 21.28
CA THR A 674 4.63 -19.94 20.87
C THR A 674 5.63 -19.52 19.81
N ALA A 675 5.17 -18.74 18.83
CA ALA A 675 6.01 -17.95 17.96
C ALA A 675 5.62 -16.46 18.09
N ILE A 676 6.63 -15.60 18.12
CA ILE A 676 6.48 -14.15 18.12
C ILE A 676 6.97 -13.67 16.76
N PHE A 677 6.15 -12.92 16.06
CA PHE A 677 6.48 -12.25 14.81
C PHE A 677 6.50 -10.76 15.07
N VAL A 678 7.53 -10.08 14.60
CA VAL A 678 7.71 -8.63 14.76
C VAL A 678 7.96 -8.05 13.38
N ILE A 679 7.28 -6.97 13.05
CA ILE A 679 7.46 -6.23 11.81
C ILE A 679 7.18 -4.74 12.06
N GLU A 680 7.79 -3.89 11.26
CA GLU A 680 7.35 -2.51 11.09
C GLU A 680 6.14 -2.52 10.14
N ASP A 681 5.14 -1.68 10.35
CA ASP A 681 3.97 -1.54 9.47
C ASP A 681 4.38 -1.03 8.09
N ASP A 682 5.22 -0.01 8.06
CA ASP A 682 5.96 0.49 6.90
C ASP A 682 7.41 0.82 7.28
N ALA A 683 8.22 1.26 6.33
CA ALA A 683 9.58 1.74 6.56
C ALA A 683 9.71 3.27 6.42
N GLN A 684 8.59 3.97 6.35
CA GLN A 684 8.41 5.43 6.29
C GLN A 684 9.38 6.15 5.32
N ASN A 685 9.62 5.53 4.16
CA ASN A 685 10.53 6.12 3.17
C ASN A 685 11.92 6.45 3.72
N GLY A 686 12.40 5.68 4.69
CA GLY A 686 13.72 5.83 5.32
C GLY A 686 14.86 5.44 4.39
N SER A 687 16.07 5.84 4.74
CA SER A 687 17.27 5.49 3.96
C SER A 687 17.60 4.01 4.13
N ASP A 688 17.70 3.30 3.01
CA ASP A 688 18.16 1.92 2.91
C ASP A 688 18.96 1.73 1.61
N HIS A 689 20.00 0.88 1.61
CA HIS A 689 20.86 0.75 0.41
C HIS A 689 20.26 -0.15 -0.66
N VAL A 690 19.20 -0.88 -0.36
CA VAL A 690 18.50 -1.74 -1.31
C VAL A 690 17.23 -1.08 -1.82
N ASP A 691 16.31 -0.80 -0.89
CA ASP A 691 14.99 -0.26 -1.20
C ASP A 691 14.38 0.34 0.07
N ALA A 692 13.65 1.45 -0.05
CA ALA A 692 13.03 2.14 1.08
C ALA A 692 11.92 1.31 1.78
N HIS A 693 11.45 0.23 1.17
CA HIS A 693 10.51 -0.71 1.79
C HIS A 693 11.20 -1.80 2.60
N ARG A 694 12.54 -1.95 2.54
CA ARG A 694 13.22 -2.97 3.30
C ARG A 694 13.23 -2.63 4.78
N THR A 695 12.70 -3.55 5.60
CA THR A 695 12.40 -3.26 7.00
C THR A 695 12.97 -4.28 7.99
N VAL A 696 12.85 -3.95 9.29
CA VAL A 696 13.23 -4.83 10.39
C VAL A 696 12.10 -5.82 10.65
N GLY A 697 12.38 -7.11 10.48
CA GLY A 697 11.46 -8.16 10.88
C GLY A 697 12.16 -9.24 11.69
N LEU A 698 11.44 -9.78 12.69
CA LEU A 698 11.97 -10.81 13.57
C LEU A 698 10.97 -11.97 13.67
N VAL A 699 11.51 -13.19 13.70
CA VAL A 699 10.74 -14.42 14.00
C VAL A 699 11.40 -15.10 15.17
N ILE A 700 10.68 -15.21 16.29
CA ILE A 700 11.22 -15.58 17.57
C ILE A 700 10.40 -16.75 18.14
N SER A 701 11.01 -17.91 18.25
CA SER A 701 10.34 -19.15 18.68
C SER A 701 11.39 -20.18 19.12
N PRO A 702 11.06 -21.16 19.96
CA PRO A 702 11.91 -22.34 20.13
C PRO A 702 12.23 -23.06 18.82
N TYR A 703 11.37 -22.88 17.81
CA TYR A 703 11.49 -23.55 16.51
C TYR A 703 12.21 -22.73 15.43
N THR A 704 12.65 -21.50 15.73
CA THR A 704 13.46 -20.75 14.77
C THR A 704 14.91 -21.27 14.75
N ARG A 705 15.56 -21.13 13.62
CA ARG A 705 17.01 -21.37 13.53
C ARG A 705 17.75 -20.38 14.39
N ARG A 706 18.80 -20.86 15.04
CA ARG A 706 19.58 -20.11 16.01
C ARG A 706 21.01 -19.85 15.51
N ALA A 707 21.80 -19.19 16.37
CA ALA A 707 23.23 -19.01 16.23
C ALA A 707 23.68 -18.26 14.96
N GLY A 708 23.08 -17.11 14.72
CA GLY A 708 23.50 -16.23 13.62
C GLY A 708 23.11 -16.76 12.23
N PHE A 709 22.07 -17.61 12.16
CA PHE A 709 21.53 -18.02 10.86
C PHE A 709 20.90 -16.80 10.15
N VAL A 710 21.33 -16.57 8.91
CA VAL A 710 20.78 -15.53 8.05
C VAL A 710 19.88 -16.18 7.01
N ASP A 711 18.61 -15.75 6.96
CA ASP A 711 17.69 -16.10 5.90
C ASP A 711 17.57 -14.92 4.93
N SER A 712 18.23 -15.06 3.77
CA SER A 712 18.22 -14.07 2.70
C SER A 712 17.13 -14.33 1.65
N THR A 713 16.17 -15.20 1.95
CA THR A 713 14.99 -15.37 1.09
C THR A 713 14.23 -14.05 1.05
N MET A 714 13.80 -13.66 -0.15
CA MET A 714 12.97 -12.47 -0.29
C MET A 714 11.58 -12.74 0.30
N TYR A 715 11.24 -11.96 1.30
CA TYR A 715 9.95 -11.97 1.98
C TYR A 715 9.32 -10.58 1.97
N SER A 716 8.02 -10.52 2.19
CA SER A 716 7.31 -9.27 2.49
C SER A 716 6.34 -9.45 3.66
N THR A 717 5.64 -8.39 4.03
CA THR A 717 4.60 -8.41 5.09
C THR A 717 3.64 -9.58 4.91
N VAL A 718 3.15 -9.81 3.68
CA VAL A 718 2.24 -10.93 3.39
C VAL A 718 2.88 -12.31 3.53
N SER A 719 4.21 -12.42 3.43
CA SER A 719 4.93 -13.67 3.72
C SER A 719 4.84 -14.02 5.20
N MET A 720 4.95 -13.00 6.06
CA MET A 720 4.81 -13.18 7.52
C MET A 720 3.38 -13.54 7.89
N LEU A 721 2.38 -12.82 7.34
CA LEU A 721 0.97 -13.15 7.50
C LEU A 721 0.67 -14.59 7.08
N ARG A 722 1.11 -14.98 5.87
CA ARG A 722 0.90 -16.34 5.37
C ARG A 722 1.47 -17.41 6.29
N THR A 723 2.62 -17.15 6.88
CA THR A 723 3.26 -18.06 7.84
C THR A 723 2.42 -18.21 9.10
N MET A 724 1.91 -17.11 9.65
CA MET A 724 1.03 -17.12 10.82
C MET A 724 -0.29 -17.83 10.55
N GLU A 725 -0.91 -17.58 9.40
CA GLU A 725 -2.13 -18.25 8.96
C GLU A 725 -1.96 -19.77 8.89
N LEU A 726 -0.90 -20.21 8.25
CA LEU A 726 -0.60 -21.66 8.15
C LEU A 726 -0.39 -22.30 9.52
N ILE A 727 0.31 -21.62 10.43
CA ILE A 727 0.52 -22.08 11.82
C ILE A 727 -0.82 -22.13 12.57
N LEU A 728 -1.67 -21.13 12.41
CA LEU A 728 -2.98 -21.03 13.09
C LEU A 728 -4.06 -21.88 12.43
N GLY A 729 -3.81 -22.38 11.21
CA GLY A 729 -4.77 -23.16 10.43
C GLY A 729 -5.79 -22.31 9.69
N LEU A 730 -5.50 -21.01 9.48
CA LEU A 730 -6.38 -20.06 8.83
C LEU A 730 -6.27 -20.11 7.30
N PRO A 731 -7.36 -19.85 6.56
CA PRO A 731 -7.29 -19.61 5.12
C PRO A 731 -6.62 -18.24 4.86
N PRO A 732 -6.12 -18.01 3.64
CA PRO A 732 -5.60 -16.70 3.27
C PRO A 732 -6.70 -15.63 3.26
N LEU A 733 -6.31 -14.38 3.58
CA LEU A 733 -7.18 -13.21 3.59
C LEU A 733 -7.38 -12.63 2.20
N SER A 734 -6.33 -12.62 1.41
CA SER A 734 -6.29 -12.08 0.05
C SER A 734 -5.53 -12.99 -0.91
N GLN A 735 -5.49 -12.61 -2.18
CA GLN A 735 -4.66 -13.31 -3.17
C GLN A 735 -3.15 -13.05 -2.95
N HIS A 736 -2.78 -12.00 -2.21
CA HIS A 736 -1.38 -11.65 -1.98
C HIS A 736 -0.73 -12.64 -1.02
N ASP A 737 -1.31 -12.85 0.16
CA ASP A 737 -0.85 -13.84 1.12
C ASP A 737 -1.06 -15.28 0.60
N ALA A 738 -2.15 -15.55 -0.14
CA ALA A 738 -2.36 -16.84 -0.79
C ALA A 738 -1.22 -17.23 -1.74
N SER A 739 -0.56 -16.25 -2.35
CA SER A 739 0.58 -16.47 -3.27
C SER A 739 1.95 -16.22 -2.65
N ALA A 740 2.00 -15.72 -1.42
CA ALA A 740 3.24 -15.37 -0.74
C ALA A 740 4.08 -16.60 -0.40
N THR A 741 5.39 -16.41 -0.34
CA THR A 741 6.34 -17.43 0.11
C THR A 741 6.31 -17.53 1.64
N PRO A 742 5.86 -18.63 2.25
CA PRO A 742 5.91 -18.77 3.70
C PRO A 742 7.36 -18.84 4.20
N MET A 743 7.61 -18.32 5.39
CA MET A 743 8.95 -18.21 6.00
C MET A 743 9.47 -19.55 6.55
N THR A 744 9.30 -20.64 5.78
CA THR A 744 9.66 -22.00 6.24
C THR A 744 11.16 -22.18 6.47
N ALA A 745 12.00 -21.42 5.75
CA ALA A 745 13.45 -21.48 5.89
C ALA A 745 13.95 -20.91 7.23
N ALA A 746 13.17 -20.03 7.85
CA ALA A 746 13.46 -19.46 9.17
C ALA A 746 13.31 -20.48 10.32
N PHE A 747 12.62 -21.59 10.08
CA PHE A 747 12.31 -22.58 11.11
C PHE A 747 13.19 -23.85 11.06
N SER A 748 13.28 -24.52 12.19
CA SER A 748 13.97 -25.79 12.41
C SER A 748 13.00 -26.79 13.03
N ASP A 749 13.06 -28.04 12.60
CA ASP A 749 12.27 -29.13 13.20
C ASP A 749 12.79 -29.57 14.58
N ALA A 750 13.98 -29.09 14.98
CA ALA A 750 14.57 -29.34 16.29
C ALA A 750 14.45 -28.08 17.15
N PRO A 751 13.54 -28.04 18.14
CA PRO A 751 13.32 -26.85 18.97
C PRO A 751 14.48 -26.63 19.97
N ASP A 752 14.87 -25.38 20.14
CA ASP A 752 15.71 -24.91 21.24
C ASP A 752 14.88 -24.00 22.17
N PRO A 753 14.46 -24.49 23.33
CA PRO A 753 13.59 -23.75 24.25
C PRO A 753 14.34 -22.76 25.13
N ALA A 754 15.63 -22.50 24.90
CA ALA A 754 16.36 -21.48 25.64
C ALA A 754 15.62 -20.15 25.61
N PRO A 755 15.32 -19.55 26.79
CA PRO A 755 14.59 -18.28 26.82
C PRO A 755 15.51 -17.12 26.46
N PHE A 756 14.92 -16.04 25.99
CA PHE A 756 15.60 -14.77 25.77
C PHE A 756 15.68 -13.97 27.06
N VAL A 757 16.76 -13.24 27.25
CA VAL A 757 16.93 -12.27 28.34
C VAL A 757 17.09 -10.89 27.69
N HIS A 758 16.23 -9.96 28.08
CA HIS A 758 16.30 -8.61 27.51
C HIS A 758 17.60 -7.89 27.88
N ARG A 759 17.97 -6.91 27.08
CA ARG A 759 19.17 -6.09 27.27
C ARG A 759 18.73 -4.68 27.69
N GLU A 760 19.35 -4.16 28.75
CA GLU A 760 19.18 -2.76 29.10
C GLU A 760 19.96 -1.86 28.13
N THR A 761 19.42 -0.67 27.86
CA THR A 761 20.13 0.36 27.12
C THR A 761 20.82 1.36 28.06
N LYS A 762 21.89 2.01 27.57
CA LYS A 762 22.52 3.13 28.26
C LYS A 762 21.87 4.47 27.94
N ILE A 763 20.97 4.52 26.96
CA ILE A 763 20.29 5.74 26.56
C ILE A 763 19.17 6.05 27.57
N PRO A 764 19.16 7.24 28.19
CA PRO A 764 18.08 7.62 29.09
C PRO A 764 16.77 7.78 28.33
N PHE A 765 15.69 7.16 28.77
CA PHE A 765 14.38 7.22 28.10
C PHE A 765 13.79 8.64 28.05
N TYR A 766 14.19 9.50 28.95
CA TYR A 766 13.79 10.90 29.01
C TYR A 766 14.92 11.85 28.56
N GLU A 767 15.79 11.42 27.68
CA GLU A 767 16.71 12.33 27.01
C GLU A 767 15.91 13.24 26.07
N MET A 768 15.87 14.53 26.41
CA MET A 768 15.05 15.53 25.70
C MET A 768 15.85 16.22 24.61
N ASN A 769 15.17 16.64 23.54
CA ASN A 769 15.76 17.45 22.48
C ASN A 769 16.31 18.76 23.06
N ALA A 770 17.58 19.05 22.81
CA ALA A 770 18.19 20.29 23.23
C ALA A 770 17.60 21.51 22.49
N ASP A 771 17.64 22.70 23.11
CA ASP A 771 17.33 23.93 22.41
C ASP A 771 18.29 24.13 21.23
N GLY A 772 17.76 24.43 20.06
CA GLY A 772 18.52 24.57 18.82
C GLY A 772 18.87 23.24 18.12
N ALA A 773 18.20 22.16 18.47
CA ALA A 773 18.33 20.89 17.74
C ALA A 773 18.07 21.07 16.23
N PRO A 774 18.69 20.26 15.35
CA PRO A 774 18.57 20.40 13.92
C PRO A 774 17.11 20.43 13.47
N MET A 775 16.74 21.35 12.59
CA MET A 775 15.39 21.56 12.04
C MET A 775 14.28 21.81 13.09
N GLN A 776 14.60 22.05 14.36
CA GLN A 776 13.65 22.16 15.48
C GLN A 776 12.53 23.17 15.22
N ALA A 777 12.83 24.32 14.60
CA ALA A 777 11.83 25.35 14.27
C ALA A 777 10.79 24.82 13.26
N LEU A 778 11.20 24.04 12.28
CA LEU A 778 10.32 23.45 11.28
C LEU A 778 9.50 22.30 11.92
N VAL A 779 10.17 21.38 12.61
CA VAL A 779 9.53 20.24 13.29
C VAL A 779 8.49 20.71 14.32
N GLY A 780 8.74 21.84 14.98
CA GLY A 780 7.79 22.45 15.92
C GLY A 780 6.47 22.93 15.29
N THR A 781 6.37 23.01 13.97
CA THR A 781 5.13 23.35 13.26
C THR A 781 4.24 22.14 12.96
N TRP A 782 4.72 20.93 13.19
CA TRP A 782 4.01 19.70 12.87
C TRP A 782 3.18 19.19 14.06
N ASP A 783 2.08 18.53 13.74
CA ASP A 783 1.14 17.97 14.71
C ASP A 783 1.44 16.47 14.94
N PHE A 784 2.12 16.14 16.03
CA PHE A 784 2.41 14.77 16.43
C PHE A 784 1.35 14.14 17.33
N THR A 785 0.23 14.83 17.56
CA THR A 785 -0.93 14.28 18.30
C THR A 785 -1.84 13.47 17.38
N LYS A 786 -1.59 13.52 16.09
CA LYS A 786 -2.28 12.76 15.05
C LYS A 786 -1.29 11.84 14.36
N GLU A 787 -1.74 10.66 14.03
CA GLU A 787 -0.99 9.72 13.22
C GLU A 787 -0.57 10.38 11.91
N ASP A 788 0.69 10.21 11.54
CA ASP A 788 1.30 10.60 10.26
C ASP A 788 1.00 12.03 9.75
N ALA A 789 0.74 12.96 10.67
CA ALA A 789 0.52 14.35 10.29
C ALA A 789 1.81 15.15 10.05
N ALA A 790 2.98 14.56 10.34
CA ALA A 790 4.29 15.14 10.02
C ALA A 790 4.73 14.73 8.59
N PRO A 791 5.38 15.64 7.82
CA PRO A 791 5.91 15.28 6.51
C PRO A 791 7.08 14.29 6.61
N ASP A 792 6.96 13.10 6.01
CA ASP A 792 7.89 11.97 6.17
C ASP A 792 9.33 12.29 5.77
N LEU A 793 9.56 12.86 4.59
CA LEU A 793 10.93 13.16 4.13
C LEU A 793 11.64 14.15 5.05
N GLU A 794 10.95 15.19 5.47
CA GLU A 794 11.47 16.19 6.39
C GLU A 794 11.65 15.64 7.80
N LEU A 795 10.77 14.74 8.25
CA LEU A 795 10.90 14.05 9.52
C LEU A 795 12.14 13.14 9.49
N ASN A 796 12.31 12.33 8.44
CA ASN A 796 13.50 11.50 8.26
C ASN A 796 14.78 12.34 8.21
N GLU A 797 14.76 13.51 7.55
CA GLU A 797 15.90 14.43 7.52
C GLU A 797 16.21 15.00 8.92
N ALA A 798 15.19 15.37 9.69
CA ALA A 798 15.37 15.84 11.06
C ALA A 798 15.95 14.73 11.96
N VAL A 799 15.44 13.52 11.84
CA VAL A 799 15.97 12.32 12.54
C VAL A 799 17.40 12.06 12.13
N TRP A 800 17.72 12.05 10.83
CA TRP A 800 19.08 11.88 10.31
C TRP A 800 20.04 12.91 10.91
N LYS A 801 19.70 14.20 10.83
CA LYS A 801 20.53 15.28 11.34
C LYS A 801 20.67 15.27 12.86
N SER A 802 19.69 14.75 13.60
CA SER A 802 19.80 14.59 15.06
C SER A 802 20.87 13.59 15.47
N VAL A 803 21.13 12.57 14.62
CA VAL A 803 22.10 11.51 14.88
C VAL A 803 23.45 11.78 14.20
N ARG A 804 23.43 12.25 12.95
CA ARG A 804 24.62 12.41 12.11
C ARG A 804 25.20 13.82 12.12
N GLY A 805 24.53 14.76 12.78
CA GLY A 805 24.95 16.17 12.90
C GLY A 805 24.18 17.10 11.96
N ALA A 806 24.01 18.37 12.37
CA ALA A 806 23.17 19.35 11.70
C ALA A 806 23.54 19.61 10.24
N ASP A 807 24.83 19.55 9.91
CA ASP A 807 25.37 19.81 8.56
C ASP A 807 25.42 18.54 7.68
N SER A 808 25.01 17.40 8.21
CA SER A 808 25.00 16.13 7.45
C SER A 808 23.88 16.13 6.41
N GLU A 809 24.18 15.63 5.21
CA GLU A 809 23.19 15.43 4.16
C GLU A 809 22.60 14.02 4.28
N MET A 810 21.27 13.93 4.44
CA MET A 810 20.58 12.65 4.41
C MET A 810 20.62 12.08 2.99
N PRO A 811 21.09 10.84 2.80
CA PRO A 811 20.91 10.17 1.51
C PRO A 811 19.41 10.09 1.19
N ALA A 812 19.04 10.44 -0.04
CA ALA A 812 17.65 10.33 -0.43
C ALA A 812 17.24 8.85 -0.47
N PRO A 813 16.02 8.49 -0.09
CA PRO A 813 15.53 7.11 -0.07
C PRO A 813 15.46 6.51 -1.48
N VAL A 814 15.59 5.21 -1.58
CA VAL A 814 15.54 4.46 -2.84
C VAL A 814 14.13 3.92 -3.03
N ASN A 815 13.51 4.21 -4.16
CA ASN A 815 12.14 3.76 -4.49
C ASN A 815 11.06 4.18 -3.47
N ALA A 816 11.24 5.31 -2.82
CA ALA A 816 10.27 5.83 -1.87
C ALA A 816 9.06 6.45 -2.56
N ALA A 817 7.91 6.44 -1.89
CA ALA A 817 6.66 7.03 -2.36
C ALA A 817 6.73 8.56 -2.50
N PHE A 818 7.53 9.22 -1.67
CA PHE A 818 7.68 10.67 -1.67
C PHE A 818 8.83 11.11 -2.57
N VAL A 819 8.59 12.16 -3.36
CA VAL A 819 9.55 12.73 -4.32
C VAL A 819 9.83 14.17 -3.94
N ARG A 820 11.10 14.51 -3.70
CA ARG A 820 11.49 15.94 -3.68
C ARG A 820 11.47 16.50 -5.10
N VAL A 821 10.58 17.44 -5.34
CA VAL A 821 10.63 18.23 -6.56
C VAL A 821 11.82 19.17 -6.45
N PRO A 822 12.82 19.12 -7.34
CA PRO A 822 13.87 20.14 -7.37
C PRO A 822 13.18 21.50 -7.51
N LEU A 823 13.45 22.42 -6.59
CA LEU A 823 13.08 23.83 -6.77
C LEU A 823 13.72 24.28 -8.07
N VAL A 824 12.94 24.35 -9.14
CA VAL A 824 13.37 25.03 -10.37
C VAL A 824 13.58 26.47 -9.95
N ALA A 825 14.83 26.91 -9.88
CA ALA A 825 15.13 28.32 -9.66
C ALA A 825 14.29 29.12 -10.66
N PRO A 826 13.57 30.18 -10.23
CA PRO A 826 12.82 31.00 -11.14
C PRO A 826 13.78 31.42 -12.25
N ARG A 827 13.43 31.15 -13.52
CA ARG A 827 14.18 31.67 -14.66
C ARG A 827 14.26 33.16 -14.45
N GLY A 828 15.46 33.63 -14.08
CA GLY A 828 15.71 35.04 -13.99
C GLY A 828 15.41 35.65 -15.34
N ASP A 829 14.37 36.43 -15.40
CA ASP A 829 14.16 37.38 -16.49
C ASP A 829 15.43 38.21 -16.54
N LYS A 830 16.28 37.97 -17.51
CA LYS A 830 17.33 38.94 -17.87
C LYS A 830 16.68 40.07 -18.67
N PRO A 831 17.04 41.31 -18.35
CA PRO A 831 16.43 42.51 -18.92
C PRO A 831 16.58 42.66 -20.42
#